data_87441806010563348d96e8ea584f1091
#
_entry.id   87441806010563348d96e8ea584f1091
#
_cell.length_a   1.000
_cell.length_b   1.000
_cell.length_c   1.000
_cell.angle_alpha   90.00
_cell.angle_beta   90.00
_cell.angle_gamma   90.00
#
_symmetry.space_group_name_H-M   'P 1'
#
loop_
_entity.id
_entity.type
_entity.pdbx_description
1 polymer ?
#
loop_
_entity_poly.entity_id
_entity_poly.type
_entity_poly.pdbx_seq_one_letter_code
_entity_poly.pdbx_strand_id
1 'polypeptide(L)'
;MQHIRIKLLIIVIFGSITSLLATHNRAGEITYKWLYGYTYEIKVTTYTNIGSSGLADRCEDTVYFGDGTRAVVLRSNGGTTLCPPTARDGVPISTTIKLNEYITTHTYGGPGSYKISMTDPNRNAGVINLPNSVNQVFYIESYLVISTFSGPNSSPILSFPPIDKGCVGHCFYHNPGAYDLDGDSLSYELTDCRGTGGIPIAGYSYPATGGGGTYNINSISGTLSWCVPQLQGEYNLAFIIKEWRKNADGEYKLVGYILRDLQVDVGTCLNDNPVIQPISDTCVLAGTVISKTVRATDPDGDVITLSANGGPFGVTAPIATFASSPGISPVTGIFQWNTVCAHIRKAPYPVTIKAIDSDPSISLVDFKTFNITVVAPPPTSLTATPLGTFIKLRWNKPSCHQITGNKIEKYCVYRKADCNPWNHAPCETGVPAYTGFVLVGCTSSMNDTTLIDTNGGAGLAQGTNYSYLVVAVFTDNAESYASNQVCVQLKRDVPVLINVDVKTTSTSTGSIFVRWIKPLLNTSTALDTVALPGPYEMKLSYYNGFAASTYTTIYTVTKTYFAGINQLADTTFTQTGLNTSDLPYTYKIDFYANGTFIGSAQKASSVFLKLTPSDNQIKLTWEHFVPWTNVKYRIWRKAPSASVFTLKDSTSLQTYIDDTLVNGATYCYKVEALGQYSDPSILRPLINFSQEACAKPIDKTPPCAPKLEIVSDCEIPKLMLRWNNPNHSCADDVVKYNIYISETEDSDLILSDSIKIASDTIIAFDNLTSIAGCYAITAVDTFGNESLQSAKICVDNCPEYELPNVITLNGDGVNDFFKPIKNKFIKDIDLKVYNRWGALVFETTEPKIMWDGSIAQTKQLCSEGTYFYVCQVNEIRVQGIKERYLKGFIQVFHK
;
A
#
# COMPACT_ATOMS: atom_id res chain seq x y z
N MET A 1 -1.19 81.07 -11.91
CA MET A 1 -1.93 79.96 -12.51
C MET A 1 -1.08 78.64 -12.61
N GLN A 2 0.20 78.66 -12.21
CA GLN A 2 1.05 77.47 -12.29
C GLN A 2 1.06 76.62 -11.01
N HIS A 3 0.67 77.16 -9.86
CA HIS A 3 0.63 76.40 -8.58
C HIS A 3 -0.66 75.60 -8.33
N ILE A 4 -1.71 75.79 -9.12
CA ILE A 4 -2.98 75.03 -8.96
C ILE A 4 -2.97 73.72 -9.76
N ARG A 5 -2.17 73.63 -10.82
CA ARG A 5 -2.08 72.36 -11.61
C ARG A 5 -1.21 71.24 -10.96
N ILE A 6 -0.27 71.63 -10.10
CA ILE A 6 0.58 70.61 -9.39
C ILE A 6 -0.14 69.94 -8.21
N LYS A 7 -1.10 70.68 -7.56
CA LYS A 7 -1.88 70.12 -6.47
C LYS A 7 -2.97 69.16 -6.96
N LEU A 8 -3.45 69.31 -8.19
CA LEU A 8 -4.44 68.38 -8.75
C LEU A 8 -3.80 67.07 -9.29
N LEU A 9 -2.53 67.08 -9.65
CA LEU A 9 -1.80 65.89 -10.14
C LEU A 9 -1.35 64.97 -9.01
N ILE A 10 -1.16 65.49 -7.79
CA ILE A 10 -0.79 64.70 -6.59
C ILE A 10 -2.03 64.02 -5.99
N ILE A 11 -3.24 64.60 -6.16
CA ILE A 11 -4.47 63.97 -5.65
C ILE A 11 -4.96 62.81 -6.55
N VAL A 12 -4.59 62.78 -7.83
CA VAL A 12 -4.91 61.67 -8.77
C VAL A 12 -3.97 60.48 -8.64
N ILE A 13 -2.75 60.66 -8.09
CA ILE A 13 -1.79 59.54 -7.88
C ILE A 13 -2.05 58.81 -6.54
N PHE A 14 -2.77 59.42 -5.59
CA PHE A 14 -3.13 58.74 -4.32
C PHE A 14 -4.49 58.05 -4.31
N GLY A 15 -5.19 58.01 -5.44
CA GLY A 15 -6.56 57.44 -5.57
C GLY A 15 -6.64 56.05 -6.15
N SER A 16 -5.51 55.33 -6.38
CA SER A 16 -5.51 53.96 -6.88
C SER A 16 -4.72 52.97 -6.01
N ILE A 17 -4.90 53.04 -4.69
CA ILE A 17 -4.70 51.89 -3.87
C ILE A 17 -5.99 51.08 -4.01
N THR A 18 -6.06 50.24 -5.05
CA THR A 18 -6.99 49.11 -5.06
C THR A 18 -6.67 48.29 -3.82
N SER A 19 -7.53 48.37 -2.81
CA SER A 19 -7.54 47.39 -1.73
C SER A 19 -7.64 46.02 -2.41
N LEU A 20 -6.58 45.27 -2.37
CA LEU A 20 -6.57 43.84 -2.63
C LEU A 20 -7.51 43.21 -1.61
N LEU A 21 -8.75 43.01 -1.99
CA LEU A 21 -9.75 42.34 -1.17
C LEU A 21 -9.35 40.87 -1.15
N ALA A 22 -8.87 40.44 0.01
CA ALA A 22 -8.55 39.03 0.26
C ALA A 22 -9.82 38.17 0.17
N THR A 23 -9.72 37.01 -0.40
CA THR A 23 -10.77 35.98 -0.33
C THR A 23 -10.87 35.48 1.12
N HIS A 24 -12.08 35.06 1.52
CA HIS A 24 -12.35 34.68 2.91
C HIS A 24 -12.75 33.18 3.01
N ASN A 25 -12.15 32.30 2.18
CA ASN A 25 -12.33 30.86 2.32
C ASN A 25 -11.62 30.40 3.59
N ARG A 26 -12.42 29.87 4.52
CA ARG A 26 -11.94 29.34 5.80
C ARG A 26 -11.70 27.84 5.76
N ALA A 27 -12.45 27.14 4.92
CA ALA A 27 -12.30 25.70 4.76
C ALA A 27 -12.93 25.23 3.46
N GLY A 28 -12.58 24.02 3.06
CA GLY A 28 -13.24 23.38 1.94
C GLY A 28 -12.83 21.92 1.75
N GLU A 29 -13.64 21.25 0.97
CA GLU A 29 -13.44 19.90 0.49
C GLU A 29 -14.15 19.67 -0.84
N ILE A 30 -13.74 18.65 -1.57
CA ILE A 30 -14.42 18.16 -2.77
C ILE A 30 -14.87 16.73 -2.52
N THR A 31 -16.15 16.46 -2.76
CA THR A 31 -16.74 15.13 -2.71
C THR A 31 -17.25 14.74 -4.09
N TYR A 32 -17.35 13.44 -4.35
CA TYR A 32 -17.90 12.92 -5.59
C TYR A 32 -18.82 11.74 -5.30
N LYS A 33 -19.84 11.58 -6.15
CA LYS A 33 -20.81 10.50 -6.07
C LYS A 33 -20.95 9.85 -7.44
N TRP A 34 -20.78 8.55 -7.49
CA TRP A 34 -21.05 7.79 -8.70
C TRP A 34 -22.52 7.80 -9.06
N LEU A 35 -22.84 8.03 -10.34
CA LEU A 35 -24.20 8.03 -10.87
C LEU A 35 -24.44 6.80 -11.75
N TYR A 36 -23.69 6.68 -12.84
CA TYR A 36 -23.72 5.54 -13.76
C TYR A 36 -22.49 5.55 -14.70
N GLY A 37 -22.06 4.38 -15.18
CA GLY A 37 -20.90 4.28 -16.07
C GLY A 37 -19.67 4.98 -15.51
N TYR A 38 -19.14 5.96 -16.24
CA TYR A 38 -18.04 6.82 -15.81
C TYR A 38 -18.50 8.24 -15.43
N THR A 39 -19.79 8.41 -15.14
CA THR A 39 -20.39 9.71 -14.80
C THR A 39 -20.49 9.86 -13.29
N TYR A 40 -20.01 10.99 -12.81
CA TYR A 40 -19.97 11.36 -11.40
C TYR A 40 -20.62 12.72 -11.17
N GLU A 41 -21.38 12.86 -10.08
CA GLU A 41 -21.69 14.14 -9.50
C GLU A 41 -20.50 14.58 -8.66
N ILE A 42 -20.04 15.81 -8.87
CA ILE A 42 -18.91 16.40 -8.16
C ILE A 42 -19.45 17.60 -7.40
N LYS A 43 -19.20 17.63 -6.09
CA LYS A 43 -19.61 18.70 -5.19
C LYS A 43 -18.38 19.32 -4.55
N VAL A 44 -18.16 20.60 -4.82
CA VAL A 44 -17.22 21.44 -4.08
C VAL A 44 -17.97 22.11 -2.95
N THR A 45 -17.46 21.98 -1.75
CA THR A 45 -17.98 22.63 -0.54
C THR A 45 -16.95 23.61 -0.01
N THR A 46 -17.33 24.88 0.16
CA THR A 46 -16.49 25.90 0.79
C THR A 46 -17.20 26.57 1.94
N TYR A 47 -16.41 27.03 2.90
CA TYR A 47 -16.89 27.73 4.09
C TYR A 47 -16.31 29.15 4.09
N THR A 48 -17.16 30.16 4.08
CA THR A 48 -16.75 31.57 3.97
C THR A 48 -17.32 32.42 5.10
N ASN A 49 -16.67 33.54 5.41
CA ASN A 49 -17.16 34.48 6.40
C ASN A 49 -18.43 35.20 5.88
N ILE A 50 -19.44 35.33 6.74
CA ILE A 50 -20.62 36.16 6.49
C ILE A 50 -20.21 37.66 6.54
N GLY A 51 -20.65 38.48 5.58
CA GLY A 51 -20.32 39.92 5.53
C GLY A 51 -19.03 40.22 4.77
N SER A 52 -18.38 39.23 4.15
CA SER A 52 -17.37 39.50 3.15
C SER A 52 -17.92 40.43 2.07
N SER A 53 -17.22 41.53 1.74
CA SER A 53 -17.60 42.41 0.65
C SER A 53 -17.69 41.59 -0.65
N GLY A 54 -18.67 41.88 -1.49
CA GLY A 54 -19.13 41.06 -2.64
C GLY A 54 -18.10 40.59 -3.67
N LEU A 55 -16.83 41.01 -3.55
CA LEU A 55 -15.71 40.52 -4.40
C LEU A 55 -15.05 39.23 -3.86
N ALA A 56 -15.24 38.87 -2.60
CA ALA A 56 -14.68 37.71 -1.96
C ALA A 56 -15.66 36.52 -1.85
N ASP A 57 -16.92 36.78 -2.08
CA ASP A 57 -17.99 35.77 -2.05
C ASP A 57 -18.29 35.26 -3.46
N ARG A 58 -17.73 34.14 -3.82
CA ARG A 58 -17.85 33.59 -5.16
C ARG A 58 -19.21 33.02 -5.45
N CYS A 59 -19.95 33.61 -6.39
CA CYS A 59 -21.21 33.05 -6.90
C CYS A 59 -20.97 31.84 -7.82
N GLU A 60 -19.79 31.69 -8.32
CA GLU A 60 -19.33 30.57 -9.17
C GLU A 60 -17.88 30.22 -8.87
N ASP A 61 -17.51 28.93 -9.06
CA ASP A 61 -16.16 28.44 -8.93
C ASP A 61 -15.76 27.58 -10.12
N THR A 62 -14.43 27.47 -10.38
CA THR A 62 -13.90 26.64 -11.44
C THR A 62 -13.43 25.30 -10.87
N VAL A 63 -14.04 24.22 -11.34
CA VAL A 63 -13.68 22.85 -10.99
C VAL A 63 -12.87 22.22 -12.12
N TYR A 64 -11.69 21.71 -11.79
CA TYR A 64 -10.81 20.94 -12.68
C TYR A 64 -11.03 19.45 -12.43
N PHE A 65 -11.31 18.66 -13.47
CA PHE A 65 -11.70 17.25 -13.30
C PHE A 65 -10.52 16.27 -13.29
N GLY A 66 -9.31 16.74 -13.61
CA GLY A 66 -8.11 15.90 -13.61
C GLY A 66 -7.87 15.12 -14.90
N ASP A 67 -8.72 15.26 -15.89
CA ASP A 67 -8.60 14.71 -17.25
C ASP A 67 -8.22 15.77 -18.30
N GLY A 68 -7.80 16.94 -17.86
CA GLY A 68 -7.49 18.10 -18.69
C GLY A 68 -8.69 19.03 -18.94
N THR A 69 -9.88 18.65 -18.53
CA THR A 69 -11.09 19.46 -18.67
C THR A 69 -11.45 20.20 -17.36
N ARG A 70 -12.28 21.23 -17.49
CA ARG A 70 -12.78 22.03 -16.37
C ARG A 70 -14.17 22.59 -16.66
N ALA A 71 -14.88 22.98 -15.60
CA ALA A 71 -16.16 23.68 -15.69
C ALA A 71 -16.23 24.85 -14.71
N VAL A 72 -16.90 25.92 -15.08
CA VAL A 72 -17.34 26.97 -14.16
C VAL A 72 -18.68 26.53 -13.61
N VAL A 73 -18.82 26.44 -12.28
CA VAL A 73 -19.97 25.88 -11.59
C VAL A 73 -20.58 26.94 -10.70
N LEU A 74 -21.89 27.20 -10.88
CA LEU A 74 -22.63 28.15 -10.08
C LEU A 74 -22.91 27.57 -8.70
N ARG A 75 -22.93 28.44 -7.67
CA ARG A 75 -23.38 28.08 -6.32
C ARG A 75 -24.83 27.58 -6.36
N SER A 76 -25.09 26.45 -5.73
CA SER A 76 -26.36 25.73 -5.83
C SER A 76 -27.26 25.86 -4.61
N ASN A 77 -26.75 26.33 -3.45
CA ASN A 77 -27.47 26.41 -2.18
C ASN A 77 -27.76 27.85 -1.70
N GLY A 78 -28.79 28.02 -0.90
CA GLY A 78 -29.19 29.30 -0.31
C GLY A 78 -30.19 30.11 -1.13
N GLY A 79 -30.32 31.40 -0.80
CA GLY A 79 -31.20 32.37 -1.46
C GLY A 79 -30.70 32.86 -2.83
N THR A 80 -31.26 33.94 -3.35
CA THR A 80 -30.92 34.51 -4.67
C THR A 80 -30.73 36.01 -4.65
N THR A 81 -30.46 36.61 -3.49
CA THR A 81 -30.45 38.08 -3.29
C THR A 81 -29.10 38.73 -3.56
N LEU A 82 -28.01 38.01 -3.34
CA LEU A 82 -26.64 38.55 -3.45
C LEU A 82 -25.93 38.15 -4.76
N CYS A 83 -26.28 36.98 -5.31
CA CYS A 83 -25.72 36.47 -6.56
C CYS A 83 -26.70 36.74 -7.73
N PRO A 84 -26.22 36.72 -9.00
CA PRO A 84 -27.10 36.80 -10.17
C PRO A 84 -28.23 35.77 -10.12
N PRO A 85 -29.35 35.97 -10.77
CA PRO A 85 -30.54 35.11 -10.62
C PRO A 85 -30.34 33.63 -10.92
N THR A 86 -29.19 33.27 -11.51
CA THR A 86 -28.81 31.88 -11.83
C THR A 86 -27.95 31.20 -10.78
N ALA A 87 -27.40 31.93 -9.80
CA ALA A 87 -26.61 31.39 -8.69
C ALA A 87 -27.28 31.63 -7.35
N ARG A 88 -26.85 30.95 -6.28
CA ARG A 88 -27.42 31.02 -4.93
C ARG A 88 -26.46 31.72 -3.97
N ASP A 89 -26.99 32.14 -2.80
CA ASP A 89 -26.29 33.00 -1.84
C ASP A 89 -25.42 32.23 -0.82
N GLY A 90 -25.52 30.90 -0.76
CA GLY A 90 -24.98 30.05 0.33
C GLY A 90 -25.93 30.02 1.55
N VAL A 91 -25.66 29.16 2.50
CA VAL A 91 -26.48 28.95 3.69
C VAL A 91 -25.68 29.32 4.94
N PRO A 92 -26.11 30.30 5.77
CA PRO A 92 -25.49 30.52 7.07
C PRO A 92 -25.59 29.30 7.96
N ILE A 93 -24.46 28.85 8.51
CA ILE A 93 -24.37 27.72 9.46
C ILE A 93 -23.91 28.16 10.85
N SER A 94 -23.46 29.39 10.97
CA SER A 94 -23.20 30.07 12.24
C SER A 94 -23.45 31.58 12.07
N THR A 95 -23.22 32.36 13.11
CA THR A 95 -23.30 33.83 13.05
C THR A 95 -22.23 34.46 12.16
N THR A 96 -21.17 33.77 11.87
CA THR A 96 -20.01 34.30 11.14
C THR A 96 -19.63 33.50 9.88
N ILE A 97 -20.14 32.28 9.70
CA ILE A 97 -19.76 31.38 8.63
C ILE A 97 -20.97 30.90 7.83
N LYS A 98 -20.82 30.89 6.52
CA LYS A 98 -21.79 30.29 5.61
C LYS A 98 -21.17 29.13 4.83
N LEU A 99 -21.99 28.16 4.51
CA LEU A 99 -21.73 27.02 3.66
C LEU A 99 -22.09 27.33 2.22
N ASN A 100 -21.18 27.11 1.30
CA ASN A 100 -21.38 27.22 -0.13
C ASN A 100 -21.18 25.87 -0.80
N GLU A 101 -22.09 25.49 -1.68
CA GLU A 101 -22.03 24.26 -2.44
C GLU A 101 -22.08 24.55 -3.94
N TYR A 102 -21.17 23.93 -4.70
CA TYR A 102 -21.09 24.01 -6.15
C TYR A 102 -21.19 22.59 -6.69
N ILE A 103 -22.29 22.27 -7.35
CA ILE A 103 -22.59 20.89 -7.78
C ILE A 103 -22.61 20.83 -9.30
N THR A 104 -21.88 19.88 -9.86
CA THR A 104 -21.85 19.61 -11.29
C THR A 104 -21.75 18.11 -11.56
N THR A 105 -21.98 17.71 -12.80
CA THR A 105 -21.77 16.34 -13.25
C THR A 105 -20.67 16.30 -14.30
N HIS A 106 -19.84 15.26 -14.26
CA HIS A 106 -18.78 15.04 -15.23
C HIS A 106 -18.74 13.57 -15.65
N THR A 107 -18.47 13.33 -16.95
CA THR A 107 -18.30 11.99 -17.51
C THR A 107 -16.85 11.83 -17.96
N TYR A 108 -16.12 10.94 -17.33
CA TYR A 108 -14.74 10.62 -17.68
C TYR A 108 -14.66 9.72 -18.91
N GLY A 109 -13.57 9.81 -19.66
CA GLY A 109 -13.35 9.04 -20.87
C GLY A 109 -13.13 7.54 -20.67
N GLY A 110 -12.84 7.09 -19.45
CA GLY A 110 -12.57 5.67 -19.14
C GLY A 110 -11.96 5.45 -17.76
N PRO A 111 -11.50 4.23 -17.49
CA PRO A 111 -10.75 3.91 -16.28
C PRO A 111 -9.47 4.73 -16.17
N GLY A 112 -9.14 5.14 -14.95
CA GLY A 112 -7.98 5.98 -14.68
C GLY A 112 -7.99 6.54 -13.27
N SER A 113 -7.01 7.37 -12.98
CA SER A 113 -6.90 8.08 -11.72
C SER A 113 -7.00 9.57 -11.98
N TYR A 114 -7.95 10.22 -11.36
CA TYR A 114 -8.30 11.60 -11.64
C TYR A 114 -8.18 12.45 -10.37
N LYS A 115 -7.48 13.56 -10.49
CA LYS A 115 -7.33 14.53 -9.41
C LYS A 115 -8.29 15.69 -9.66
N ILE A 116 -9.41 15.68 -8.97
CA ILE A 116 -10.42 16.75 -9.01
C ILE A 116 -9.93 17.86 -8.12
N SER A 117 -9.90 19.11 -8.59
CA SER A 117 -9.39 20.21 -7.79
C SER A 117 -10.13 21.52 -8.02
N MET A 118 -10.03 22.40 -7.02
CA MET A 118 -10.49 23.77 -7.08
C MET A 118 -9.44 24.69 -6.48
N THR A 119 -9.35 25.90 -7.00
CA THR A 119 -8.41 26.93 -6.52
C THR A 119 -9.10 28.28 -6.38
N ASP A 120 -8.86 28.96 -5.26
CA ASP A 120 -9.22 30.37 -5.09
C ASP A 120 -7.93 31.19 -4.86
N PRO A 121 -7.79 32.38 -5.45
CA PRO A 121 -6.50 33.10 -5.51
C PRO A 121 -5.84 33.40 -4.18
N ASN A 122 -6.60 33.61 -3.11
CA ASN A 122 -6.06 34.12 -1.86
C ASN A 122 -6.65 33.39 -0.63
N ARG A 123 -5.85 33.30 0.43
CA ARG A 123 -6.29 32.92 1.79
C ARG A 123 -6.47 34.16 2.65
N ASN A 124 -6.99 34.00 3.88
CA ASN A 124 -7.08 35.08 4.85
C ASN A 124 -5.69 35.66 5.18
N ALA A 125 -5.64 36.96 5.44
CA ALA A 125 -4.43 37.61 5.92
C ALA A 125 -4.17 37.29 7.39
N GLY A 126 -2.89 37.18 7.79
CA GLY A 126 -2.50 37.07 9.19
C GLY A 126 -2.58 35.66 9.78
N VAL A 127 -2.69 34.62 8.95
CA VAL A 127 -2.60 33.21 9.40
C VAL A 127 -1.20 32.94 9.96
N ILE A 128 -1.12 32.50 11.21
CA ILE A 128 0.13 32.44 11.98
C ILE A 128 1.11 31.41 11.43
N ASN A 129 0.61 30.24 11.07
CA ASN A 129 1.44 29.10 10.62
C ASN A 129 1.63 29.05 9.10
N LEU A 130 1.30 30.13 8.40
CA LEU A 130 1.36 30.18 6.94
C LEU A 130 1.95 31.50 6.47
N PRO A 131 3.21 31.49 5.95
CA PRO A 131 3.90 32.71 5.54
C PRO A 131 3.15 33.44 4.43
N ASN A 132 3.00 34.78 4.59
CA ASN A 132 2.38 35.63 3.60
C ASN A 132 1.02 35.10 3.10
N SER A 133 0.19 34.65 4.04
CA SER A 133 -1.05 33.89 3.79
C SER A 133 -1.98 34.55 2.79
N VAL A 134 -2.10 35.88 2.76
CA VAL A 134 -2.95 36.64 1.82
C VAL A 134 -2.57 36.45 0.35
N ASN A 135 -1.34 36.07 0.07
CA ASN A 135 -0.83 35.80 -1.28
C ASN A 135 -0.70 34.30 -1.57
N GLN A 136 -1.18 33.46 -0.67
CA GLN A 136 -1.23 32.02 -0.86
C GLN A 136 -2.57 31.60 -1.44
N VAL A 137 -2.53 30.75 -2.45
CA VAL A 137 -3.72 30.17 -3.06
C VAL A 137 -4.39 29.20 -2.08
N PHE A 138 -5.70 29.31 -1.97
CA PHE A 138 -6.50 28.26 -1.34
C PHE A 138 -6.72 27.16 -2.36
N TYR A 139 -6.34 25.94 -2.02
CA TYR A 139 -6.39 24.79 -2.91
C TYR A 139 -6.96 23.59 -2.18
N ILE A 140 -7.93 22.95 -2.79
CA ILE A 140 -8.52 21.68 -2.32
C ILE A 140 -8.57 20.68 -3.46
N GLU A 141 -8.46 19.40 -3.12
CA GLU A 141 -8.50 18.32 -4.11
C GLU A 141 -9.18 17.07 -3.57
N SER A 142 -9.66 16.25 -4.49
CA SER A 142 -10.02 14.86 -4.27
C SER A 142 -9.41 13.98 -5.34
N TYR A 143 -9.13 12.76 -4.97
CA TYR A 143 -8.57 11.75 -5.85
C TYR A 143 -9.59 10.66 -6.07
N LEU A 144 -9.94 10.43 -7.32
CA LEU A 144 -10.91 9.43 -7.76
C LEU A 144 -10.19 8.38 -8.59
N VAL A 145 -10.33 7.10 -8.23
CA VAL A 145 -9.88 5.97 -9.03
C VAL A 145 -11.09 5.32 -9.69
N ILE A 146 -11.15 5.37 -11.01
CA ILE A 146 -12.14 4.63 -11.81
C ILE A 146 -11.49 3.34 -12.27
N SER A 147 -11.99 2.21 -11.80
CA SER A 147 -11.43 0.89 -12.10
C SER A 147 -12.54 -0.10 -12.43
N THR A 148 -12.35 -0.88 -13.49
CA THR A 148 -13.26 -1.97 -13.85
C THR A 148 -13.19 -3.16 -12.89
N PHE A 149 -12.11 -3.26 -12.10
CA PHE A 149 -11.89 -4.35 -11.15
C PHE A 149 -12.41 -4.05 -9.76
N SER A 150 -12.33 -2.78 -9.32
CA SER A 150 -12.77 -2.36 -7.97
C SER A 150 -14.24 -1.98 -7.92
N GLY A 151 -14.90 -1.87 -9.07
CA GLY A 151 -16.25 -1.33 -9.16
C GLY A 151 -16.32 0.20 -8.99
N PRO A 152 -17.53 0.79 -9.02
CA PRO A 152 -17.71 2.23 -8.82
C PRO A 152 -17.35 2.63 -7.39
N ASN A 153 -16.95 3.88 -7.21
CA ASN A 153 -16.62 4.47 -5.92
C ASN A 153 -17.27 5.83 -5.76
N SER A 154 -17.87 6.10 -4.61
CA SER A 154 -18.32 7.43 -4.18
C SER A 154 -17.50 7.83 -2.98
N SER A 155 -17.09 9.09 -2.89
CA SER A 155 -16.29 9.57 -1.77
C SER A 155 -17.05 9.51 -0.44
N PRO A 156 -16.32 9.49 0.70
CA PRO A 156 -16.93 9.60 2.02
C PRO A 156 -17.82 10.83 2.16
N ILE A 157 -18.85 10.72 2.95
CA ILE A 157 -19.71 11.83 3.39
C ILE A 157 -19.10 12.42 4.64
N LEU A 158 -18.93 13.74 4.66
CA LEU A 158 -18.40 14.48 5.80
C LEU A 158 -19.57 15.20 6.52
N SER A 159 -19.83 14.82 7.77
CA SER A 159 -21.06 15.23 8.48
C SER A 159 -20.88 16.46 9.36
N PHE A 160 -19.66 16.73 9.83
CA PHE A 160 -19.40 17.88 10.69
C PHE A 160 -18.62 18.95 9.94
N PRO A 161 -19.17 20.18 9.85
CA PRO A 161 -18.48 21.30 9.23
C PRO A 161 -17.29 21.76 10.08
N PRO A 162 -16.22 22.28 9.46
CA PRO A 162 -14.99 22.72 10.14
C PRO A 162 -15.17 24.14 10.71
N ILE A 163 -16.03 24.30 11.71
CA ILE A 163 -16.38 25.58 12.34
C ILE A 163 -15.99 25.65 13.82
N ASP A 164 -15.36 24.60 14.34
CA ASP A 164 -14.94 24.50 15.73
C ASP A 164 -13.84 25.53 16.02
N LYS A 165 -13.81 26.08 17.22
CA LYS A 165 -12.84 27.08 17.68
C LYS A 165 -11.86 26.46 18.67
N GLY A 166 -10.67 27.04 18.75
CA GLY A 166 -9.65 26.68 19.75
C GLY A 166 -9.50 27.74 20.83
N CYS A 167 -8.94 27.32 21.96
CA CYS A 167 -8.58 28.20 23.09
C CYS A 167 -7.12 27.95 23.46
N VAL A 168 -6.38 29.04 23.74
CA VAL A 168 -5.00 28.97 24.21
C VAL A 168 -4.94 28.15 25.51
N GLY A 169 -4.05 27.16 25.54
CA GLY A 169 -3.87 26.30 26.73
C GLY A 169 -4.79 25.08 26.78
N HIS A 170 -5.88 25.04 26.03
CA HIS A 170 -6.85 23.93 26.01
C HIS A 170 -6.73 23.09 24.75
N CYS A 171 -7.38 21.93 24.68
CA CYS A 171 -7.34 21.10 23.48
C CYS A 171 -8.38 21.57 22.45
N PHE A 172 -7.93 21.82 21.24
CA PHE A 172 -8.81 21.91 20.08
C PHE A 172 -9.06 20.53 19.51
N TYR A 173 -10.32 20.21 19.28
CA TYR A 173 -10.73 18.99 18.59
C TYR A 173 -11.55 19.31 17.35
N HIS A 174 -11.36 18.53 16.30
CA HIS A 174 -12.23 18.49 15.14
C HIS A 174 -12.32 17.06 14.60
N ASN A 175 -13.50 16.63 14.20
CA ASN A 175 -13.70 15.36 13.52
C ASN A 175 -14.67 15.59 12.37
N PRO A 176 -14.32 15.20 11.12
CA PRO A 176 -15.20 15.39 9.98
C PRO A 176 -16.49 14.55 10.06
N GLY A 177 -16.55 13.56 10.97
CA GLY A 177 -17.65 12.61 11.04
C GLY A 177 -17.82 11.85 9.72
N ALA A 178 -16.70 11.48 9.11
CA ALA A 178 -16.68 10.84 7.81
C ALA A 178 -17.18 9.40 7.89
N TYR A 179 -17.99 9.02 6.91
CA TYR A 179 -18.41 7.63 6.72
C TYR A 179 -18.57 7.34 5.23
N ASP A 180 -18.32 6.08 4.86
CA ASP A 180 -18.42 5.62 3.49
C ASP A 180 -19.68 4.78 3.28
N LEU A 181 -20.46 5.11 2.22
CA LEU A 181 -21.69 4.37 1.88
C LEU A 181 -21.39 3.09 1.09
N ASP A 182 -20.32 3.08 0.32
CA ASP A 182 -19.91 1.92 -0.48
C ASP A 182 -19.29 0.83 0.42
N GLY A 183 -18.93 1.17 1.66
CA GLY A 183 -18.37 0.27 2.66
C GLY A 183 -16.86 0.20 2.65
N ASP A 184 -16.18 1.17 2.07
CA ASP A 184 -14.74 1.26 2.09
C ASP A 184 -14.21 1.63 3.47
N SER A 185 -13.02 1.15 3.78
CA SER A 185 -12.35 1.48 5.03
C SER A 185 -11.71 2.85 4.93
N LEU A 186 -11.91 3.69 5.94
CA LEU A 186 -11.33 5.02 5.99
C LEU A 186 -10.06 5.05 6.85
N SER A 187 -9.09 5.85 6.41
CA SER A 187 -7.93 6.21 7.22
C SER A 187 -7.60 7.70 7.07
N TYR A 188 -6.99 8.28 8.12
CA TYR A 188 -6.75 9.71 8.20
C TYR A 188 -5.29 10.00 8.43
N GLU A 189 -4.77 11.02 7.75
CA GLU A 189 -3.40 11.50 7.95
C GLU A 189 -3.30 13.01 7.83
N LEU A 190 -2.40 13.61 8.60
CA LEU A 190 -2.05 15.02 8.48
C LEU A 190 -1.31 15.28 7.18
N THR A 191 -1.54 16.44 6.58
CA THR A 191 -0.78 16.91 5.42
C THR A 191 -0.54 18.42 5.52
N ASP A 192 0.44 18.90 4.79
CA ASP A 192 0.67 20.33 4.63
C ASP A 192 -0.49 20.98 3.85
N CYS A 193 -0.81 22.23 4.17
CA CYS A 193 -1.70 23.04 3.36
C CYS A 193 -1.11 23.21 1.96
N ARG A 194 -1.95 23.08 0.94
CA ARG A 194 -1.53 23.12 -0.46
C ARG A 194 -1.87 24.46 -1.09
N GLY A 195 -0.99 24.88 -2.00
CA GLY A 195 -1.12 26.09 -2.81
C GLY A 195 -1.28 25.77 -4.30
N THR A 196 -0.77 26.64 -5.14
CA THR A 196 -0.86 26.53 -6.60
C THR A 196 -0.41 25.18 -7.11
N GLY A 197 -1.28 24.54 -7.91
CA GLY A 197 -0.98 23.24 -8.50
C GLY A 197 -1.00 22.06 -7.51
N GLY A 198 -1.49 22.25 -6.28
CA GLY A 198 -1.54 21.20 -5.27
C GLY A 198 -0.20 20.91 -4.58
N ILE A 199 0.76 21.81 -4.72
CA ILE A 199 2.09 21.70 -4.10
C ILE A 199 1.99 22.19 -2.64
N PRO A 200 2.67 21.56 -1.67
CA PRO A 200 2.76 22.08 -0.31
C PRO A 200 3.26 23.52 -0.29
N ILE A 201 2.68 24.37 0.53
CA ILE A 201 3.06 25.77 0.62
C ILE A 201 4.42 25.89 1.31
N ALA A 202 5.38 26.49 0.64
CA ALA A 202 6.72 26.68 1.17
C ALA A 202 6.70 27.50 2.48
N GLY A 203 7.35 26.97 3.52
CA GLY A 203 7.38 27.59 4.84
C GLY A 203 6.12 27.41 5.69
N TYR A 204 5.15 26.62 5.23
CA TYR A 204 4.07 26.12 6.10
C TYR A 204 4.66 25.34 7.25
N SER A 205 4.09 25.47 8.43
CA SER A 205 4.43 24.65 9.58
C SER A 205 3.18 24.16 10.29
N TYR A 206 3.25 22.97 10.86
CA TYR A 206 2.20 22.55 11.77
C TYR A 206 2.08 23.50 12.97
N PRO A 207 0.88 23.71 13.52
CA PRO A 207 0.70 24.64 14.62
C PRO A 207 1.52 24.23 15.84
N ALA A 208 2.15 25.22 16.49
CA ALA A 208 2.97 24.99 17.66
C ALA A 208 2.13 24.56 18.87
N THR A 209 2.67 23.65 19.66
CA THR A 209 2.11 23.20 20.92
C THR A 209 2.95 23.67 22.10
N GLY A 210 2.35 23.91 23.26
CA GLY A 210 3.05 24.17 24.51
C GLY A 210 3.70 22.93 25.10
N GLY A 211 4.41 23.11 26.20
CA GLY A 211 5.09 22.00 26.91
C GLY A 211 4.11 20.87 27.25
N GLY A 212 4.33 19.68 26.71
CA GLY A 212 3.45 18.54 26.88
C GLY A 212 2.24 18.47 25.93
N GLY A 213 2.04 19.49 25.07
CA GLY A 213 0.96 19.50 24.07
C GLY A 213 1.24 18.57 22.89
N THR A 214 0.19 18.19 22.16
CA THR A 214 0.24 17.31 20.99
C THR A 214 -0.51 17.91 19.82
N TYR A 215 -0.05 17.60 18.59
CA TYR A 215 -0.79 17.86 17.36
C TYR A 215 -0.81 16.58 16.54
N ASN A 216 -1.95 15.94 16.43
CA ASN A 216 -2.09 14.69 15.70
C ASN A 216 -3.52 14.49 15.18
N ILE A 217 -3.69 13.51 14.28
CA ILE A 217 -4.98 12.99 13.87
C ILE A 217 -5.03 11.50 14.16
N ASN A 218 -6.12 11.04 14.76
CA ASN A 218 -6.31 9.61 14.94
C ASN A 218 -6.59 8.96 13.59
N SER A 219 -5.71 8.05 13.16
CA SER A 219 -5.75 7.44 11.83
C SER A 219 -6.99 6.57 11.57
N ILE A 220 -7.75 6.20 12.59
CA ILE A 220 -8.94 5.34 12.50
C ILE A 220 -10.21 6.17 12.70
N SER A 221 -10.31 7.00 13.74
CA SER A 221 -11.51 7.76 14.05
C SER A 221 -11.61 9.10 13.33
N GLY A 222 -10.49 9.62 12.80
CA GLY A 222 -10.43 10.91 12.14
C GLY A 222 -10.49 12.12 13.10
N THR A 223 -10.38 11.91 14.40
CA THR A 223 -10.34 13.03 15.35
C THR A 223 -8.98 13.71 15.27
N LEU A 224 -8.96 14.94 14.76
CA LEU A 224 -7.85 15.87 14.81
C LEU A 224 -7.80 16.47 16.21
N SER A 225 -6.66 16.43 16.87
CA SER A 225 -6.42 17.01 18.17
C SER A 225 -5.19 17.91 18.15
N TRP A 226 -5.36 19.12 18.64
CA TRP A 226 -4.29 20.07 18.87
C TRP A 226 -4.39 20.59 20.29
N CYS A 227 -3.57 20.07 21.18
CA CYS A 227 -3.58 20.40 22.60
C CYS A 227 -2.54 21.45 22.94
N VAL A 228 -2.90 22.37 23.80
CA VAL A 228 -2.09 23.48 24.31
C VAL A 228 -1.61 24.43 23.19
N PRO A 229 -2.51 25.02 22.37
CA PRO A 229 -2.15 26.14 21.50
C PRO A 229 -1.52 27.27 22.32
N GLN A 230 -0.45 27.90 21.78
CA GLN A 230 0.32 28.91 22.53
C GLN A 230 -0.13 30.33 22.27
N LEU A 231 -0.57 30.62 21.09
CA LEU A 231 -0.91 31.98 20.68
C LEU A 231 -2.32 32.04 20.10
N GLN A 232 -3.06 33.09 20.47
CA GLN A 232 -4.32 33.39 19.80
C GLN A 232 -4.09 33.84 18.36
N GLY A 233 -5.03 33.49 17.51
CA GLY A 233 -5.04 33.90 16.10
C GLY A 233 -5.60 32.83 15.17
N GLU A 234 -5.44 33.04 13.88
CA GLU A 234 -5.92 32.14 12.84
C GLU A 234 -4.81 31.16 12.43
N TYR A 235 -5.17 29.90 12.29
CA TYR A 235 -4.26 28.83 11.86
C TYR A 235 -4.89 28.01 10.73
N ASN A 236 -4.10 27.69 9.71
CA ASN A 236 -4.55 26.75 8.66
C ASN A 236 -4.02 25.34 8.95
N LEU A 237 -4.93 24.37 8.82
CA LEU A 237 -4.68 22.95 9.03
C LEU A 237 -5.18 22.19 7.81
N ALA A 238 -4.56 21.06 7.50
CA ALA A 238 -5.05 20.18 6.44
C ALA A 238 -4.83 18.70 6.79
N PHE A 239 -5.75 17.86 6.35
CA PHE A 239 -5.63 16.42 6.47
C PHE A 239 -6.31 15.71 5.30
N ILE A 240 -5.91 14.47 5.07
CA ILE A 240 -6.41 13.61 4.01
C ILE A 240 -7.23 12.49 4.62
N ILE A 241 -8.39 12.22 4.03
CA ILE A 241 -9.25 11.07 4.31
C ILE A 241 -9.10 10.11 3.13
N LYS A 242 -8.47 8.96 3.36
CA LYS A 242 -8.21 7.94 2.33
C LYS A 242 -9.25 6.83 2.40
N GLU A 243 -9.65 6.33 1.24
CA GLU A 243 -10.60 5.23 1.06
C GLU A 243 -9.86 3.99 0.59
N TRP A 244 -10.08 2.88 1.27
CA TRP A 244 -9.42 1.62 1.02
C TRP A 244 -10.42 0.51 0.78
N ARG A 245 -10.37 -0.09 -0.39
CA ARG A 245 -11.19 -1.25 -0.75
C ARG A 245 -10.35 -2.51 -0.75
N LYS A 246 -10.87 -3.55 -0.09
CA LYS A 246 -10.22 -4.86 -0.04
C LYS A 246 -10.51 -5.62 -1.35
N ASN A 247 -9.47 -6.02 -2.07
CA ASN A 247 -9.60 -6.83 -3.28
C ASN A 247 -9.89 -8.32 -2.95
N ALA A 248 -10.07 -9.13 -4.00
CA ALA A 248 -10.32 -10.57 -3.85
C ALA A 248 -9.17 -11.32 -3.18
N ASP A 249 -7.93 -10.86 -3.33
CA ASP A 249 -6.72 -11.45 -2.74
C ASP A 249 -6.56 -11.06 -1.26
N GLY A 250 -7.41 -10.20 -0.76
CA GLY A 250 -7.39 -9.73 0.62
C GLY A 250 -6.51 -8.51 0.87
N GLU A 251 -5.92 -7.90 -0.14
CA GLU A 251 -5.14 -6.67 -0.04
C GLU A 251 -6.03 -5.43 -0.08
N TYR A 252 -5.65 -4.39 0.65
CA TYR A 252 -6.30 -3.09 0.59
C TYR A 252 -5.69 -2.24 -0.51
N LYS A 253 -6.54 -1.72 -1.40
CA LYS A 253 -6.16 -0.79 -2.48
C LYS A 253 -6.80 0.56 -2.23
N LEU A 254 -6.04 1.63 -2.45
CA LEU A 254 -6.55 2.99 -2.42
C LEU A 254 -7.50 3.20 -3.60
N VAL A 255 -8.75 3.56 -3.32
CA VAL A 255 -9.77 3.83 -4.34
C VAL A 255 -10.12 5.32 -4.44
N GLY A 256 -9.79 6.10 -3.43
CA GLY A 256 -9.97 7.54 -3.43
C GLY A 256 -9.38 8.22 -2.21
N TYR A 257 -9.37 9.56 -2.23
CA TYR A 257 -9.17 10.37 -1.04
C TYR A 257 -9.80 11.76 -1.17
N ILE A 258 -10.06 12.38 -0.03
CA ILE A 258 -10.47 13.78 0.10
C ILE A 258 -9.39 14.53 0.87
N LEU A 259 -8.99 15.70 0.38
CA LEU A 259 -8.22 16.69 1.13
C LEU A 259 -9.21 17.68 1.76
N ARG A 260 -9.23 17.77 3.10
CA ARG A 260 -9.91 18.86 3.83
C ARG A 260 -8.86 19.87 4.28
N ASP A 261 -9.01 21.12 3.84
CA ASP A 261 -8.25 22.27 4.30
C ASP A 261 -9.18 23.12 5.17
N LEU A 262 -8.74 23.52 6.35
CA LEU A 262 -9.55 24.29 7.31
C LEU A 262 -8.74 25.33 8.05
N GLN A 263 -9.40 26.41 8.40
CA GLN A 263 -8.88 27.46 9.26
C GLN A 263 -9.54 27.39 10.65
N VAL A 264 -8.70 27.43 11.68
CA VAL A 264 -9.10 27.41 13.08
C VAL A 264 -8.83 28.77 13.71
N ASP A 265 -9.84 29.34 14.37
CA ASP A 265 -9.70 30.53 15.20
C ASP A 265 -9.37 30.09 16.62
N VAL A 266 -8.21 30.47 17.12
CA VAL A 266 -7.79 30.26 18.49
C VAL A 266 -7.91 31.58 19.25
N GLY A 267 -8.72 31.61 20.26
CA GLY A 267 -8.87 32.75 21.16
C GLY A 267 -8.31 32.48 22.57
N THR A 268 -8.51 33.39 23.47
CA THR A 268 -8.25 33.22 24.90
C THR A 268 -9.56 32.99 25.64
N CYS A 269 -9.62 31.97 26.49
CA CYS A 269 -10.78 31.65 27.31
C CYS A 269 -10.32 31.06 28.64
N LEU A 270 -11.25 30.87 29.56
CA LEU A 270 -11.08 30.12 30.80
C LEU A 270 -11.94 28.86 30.82
N ASN A 271 -12.44 28.46 29.63
CA ASN A 271 -13.36 27.35 29.42
C ASN A 271 -12.58 26.04 29.20
N ASP A 272 -13.00 24.98 29.88
CA ASP A 272 -12.51 23.62 29.66
C ASP A 272 -13.40 22.84 28.66
N ASN A 273 -12.83 21.88 27.96
CA ASN A 273 -13.58 21.06 27.01
C ASN A 273 -14.63 20.18 27.71
N PRO A 274 -15.84 20.04 27.13
CA PRO A 274 -16.76 19.00 27.57
C PRO A 274 -16.13 17.63 27.36
N VAL A 275 -16.53 16.63 28.14
CA VAL A 275 -15.97 15.27 28.11
C VAL A 275 -17.05 14.25 27.85
N ILE A 276 -17.01 13.58 26.70
CA ILE A 276 -17.89 12.45 26.39
C ILE A 276 -17.30 11.18 27.01
N GLN A 277 -18.12 10.44 27.78
CA GLN A 277 -17.69 9.15 28.33
C GLN A 277 -17.42 8.13 27.20
N PRO A 278 -16.44 7.22 27.36
CA PRO A 278 -16.12 6.18 26.39
C PRO A 278 -17.36 5.35 26.00
N ILE A 279 -17.53 5.11 24.72
CA ILE A 279 -18.63 4.32 24.16
C ILE A 279 -18.02 3.10 23.47
N SER A 280 -18.43 1.89 23.90
CA SER A 280 -17.92 0.66 23.30
C SER A 280 -18.54 0.38 21.94
N ASP A 281 -17.74 -0.19 21.05
CA ASP A 281 -18.20 -0.78 19.80
C ASP A 281 -19.28 -1.84 20.06
N THR A 282 -20.11 -2.09 19.08
CA THR A 282 -21.28 -2.98 19.21
C THR A 282 -21.40 -3.85 17.96
N CYS A 283 -21.75 -5.10 18.20
CA CYS A 283 -22.04 -6.04 17.14
C CYS A 283 -23.42 -6.66 17.40
N VAL A 284 -24.25 -6.69 16.36
CA VAL A 284 -25.63 -7.19 16.47
C VAL A 284 -26.00 -8.00 15.24
N LEU A 285 -26.92 -8.94 15.43
CA LEU A 285 -27.60 -9.58 14.33
C LEU A 285 -28.56 -8.60 13.64
N ALA A 286 -28.62 -8.66 12.33
CA ALA A 286 -29.62 -7.93 11.56
C ALA A 286 -31.04 -8.24 12.07
N GLY A 287 -31.85 -7.22 12.27
CA GLY A 287 -33.17 -7.30 12.91
C GLY A 287 -33.16 -6.95 14.40
N THR A 288 -32.01 -6.62 14.98
CA THR A 288 -31.89 -6.19 16.37
C THR A 288 -32.12 -4.69 16.52
N VAL A 289 -32.79 -4.29 17.58
CA VAL A 289 -32.90 -2.89 17.99
C VAL A 289 -31.71 -2.54 18.89
N ILE A 290 -30.93 -1.53 18.47
CA ILE A 290 -29.84 -0.99 19.26
C ILE A 290 -30.34 0.22 20.04
N SER A 291 -30.02 0.28 21.34
CA SER A 291 -30.17 1.47 22.16
C SER A 291 -28.90 1.70 22.96
N LYS A 292 -28.26 2.87 22.81
CA LYS A 292 -27.06 3.27 23.55
C LYS A 292 -27.25 4.61 24.20
N THR A 293 -26.95 4.71 25.48
CA THR A 293 -26.92 5.95 26.21
C THR A 293 -25.51 6.56 26.11
N VAL A 294 -25.46 7.77 25.61
CA VAL A 294 -24.28 8.63 25.58
C VAL A 294 -24.34 9.60 26.73
N ARG A 295 -23.27 9.77 27.47
CA ARG A 295 -23.18 10.72 28.57
C ARG A 295 -22.01 11.66 28.36
N ALA A 296 -22.22 12.94 28.56
CA ALA A 296 -21.17 13.96 28.59
C ALA A 296 -21.23 14.77 29.88
N THR A 297 -20.06 15.23 30.31
CA THR A 297 -19.87 16.11 31.47
C THR A 297 -19.04 17.30 31.02
N ASP A 298 -19.21 18.41 31.75
CA ASP A 298 -18.44 19.63 31.56
C ASP A 298 -17.80 20.01 32.87
N PRO A 299 -16.46 20.29 32.91
CA PRO A 299 -15.77 20.66 34.13
C PRO A 299 -16.25 21.98 34.75
N ASP A 300 -16.62 22.95 33.90
CA ASP A 300 -17.06 24.29 34.32
C ASP A 300 -18.57 24.32 34.65
N GLY A 301 -19.25 23.23 34.32
CA GLY A 301 -20.69 23.09 34.53
C GLY A 301 -21.57 23.75 33.46
N ASP A 302 -21.01 23.99 32.30
CA ASP A 302 -21.72 24.62 31.18
C ASP A 302 -22.85 23.76 30.61
N VAL A 303 -23.73 24.39 29.88
CA VAL A 303 -24.79 23.69 29.14
C VAL A 303 -24.16 22.96 27.94
N ILE A 304 -24.31 21.66 27.89
CA ILE A 304 -23.83 20.83 26.83
C ILE A 304 -24.93 20.55 25.80
N THR A 305 -24.58 20.63 24.54
CA THR A 305 -25.42 20.13 23.43
C THR A 305 -24.72 18.90 22.82
N LEU A 306 -25.44 17.77 22.79
CA LEU A 306 -24.97 16.55 22.13
C LEU A 306 -25.59 16.39 20.74
N SER A 307 -24.82 15.99 19.79
CA SER A 307 -25.26 15.60 18.45
C SER A 307 -24.55 14.32 17.99
N ALA A 308 -25.17 13.60 17.07
CA ALA A 308 -24.61 12.37 16.50
C ALA A 308 -24.78 12.34 14.98
N ASN A 309 -23.77 11.86 14.29
CA ASN A 309 -23.79 11.62 12.85
C ASN A 309 -22.95 10.37 12.52
N GLY A 310 -23.08 9.89 11.30
CA GLY A 310 -22.33 8.73 10.81
C GLY A 310 -23.15 7.79 9.95
N GLY A 311 -22.58 6.63 9.64
CA GLY A 311 -23.16 5.66 8.73
C GLY A 311 -24.64 5.34 8.96
N PRO A 312 -25.08 5.00 10.20
CA PRO A 312 -26.48 4.63 10.47
C PRO A 312 -27.52 5.70 10.18
N PHE A 313 -27.14 6.98 10.06
CA PHE A 313 -28.05 8.09 9.76
C PHE A 313 -28.22 8.31 8.25
N GLY A 314 -27.33 7.74 7.42
CA GLY A 314 -27.34 7.89 5.95
C GLY A 314 -27.71 6.64 5.16
N VAL A 315 -28.00 5.52 5.83
CA VAL A 315 -28.32 4.23 5.17
C VAL A 315 -29.76 4.16 4.68
N THR A 316 -30.10 3.08 3.99
CA THR A 316 -31.49 2.72 3.67
C THR A 316 -32.33 2.58 4.95
N ALA A 317 -33.52 3.11 4.93
CA ALA A 317 -34.43 3.06 6.09
C ALA A 317 -34.66 1.62 6.60
N PRO A 318 -34.79 1.46 7.92
CA PRO A 318 -34.87 2.49 8.94
C PRO A 318 -33.49 3.07 9.32
N ILE A 319 -33.39 4.41 9.33
CA ILE A 319 -32.20 5.12 9.76
C ILE A 319 -32.12 5.21 11.29
N ALA A 320 -30.94 5.50 11.81
CA ALA A 320 -30.75 5.76 13.24
C ALA A 320 -31.34 7.10 13.64
N THR A 321 -31.64 7.20 14.94
CA THR A 321 -32.06 8.46 15.60
C THR A 321 -31.17 8.73 16.78
N PHE A 322 -31.00 10.02 17.09
CA PHE A 322 -30.30 10.44 18.30
C PHE A 322 -31.16 11.51 19.01
N ALA A 323 -31.58 11.23 20.21
CA ALA A 323 -32.40 12.11 21.01
C ALA A 323 -31.59 12.67 22.19
N SER A 324 -31.41 13.96 22.25
CA SER A 324 -30.78 14.68 23.36
C SER A 324 -31.39 16.08 23.45
N SER A 325 -31.43 16.64 24.64
CA SER A 325 -31.77 18.06 24.88
C SER A 325 -30.55 18.75 25.48
N PRO A 326 -30.26 19.98 25.07
CA PRO A 326 -29.25 20.78 25.75
C PRO A 326 -29.55 20.87 27.26
N GLY A 327 -28.53 20.77 28.09
CA GLY A 327 -28.73 20.79 29.54
C GLY A 327 -27.43 21.03 30.30
N ILE A 328 -27.57 21.40 31.60
CA ILE A 328 -26.42 21.52 32.52
C ILE A 328 -25.79 20.15 32.71
N SER A 329 -24.48 20.14 32.81
CA SER A 329 -23.67 18.95 33.08
C SER A 329 -24.16 18.18 34.34
N PRO A 330 -24.35 16.83 34.27
CA PRO A 330 -24.12 15.92 33.16
C PRO A 330 -25.34 15.83 32.21
N VAL A 331 -25.06 15.71 30.88
CA VAL A 331 -26.11 15.55 29.85
C VAL A 331 -26.05 14.12 29.30
N THR A 332 -27.26 13.62 28.94
CA THR A 332 -27.40 12.32 28.30
C THR A 332 -28.11 12.44 26.95
N GLY A 333 -27.66 11.64 25.98
CA GLY A 333 -28.32 11.41 24.71
C GLY A 333 -28.60 9.92 24.50
N ILE A 334 -29.63 9.60 23.74
CA ILE A 334 -30.01 8.22 23.43
C ILE A 334 -29.87 8.03 21.92
N PHE A 335 -28.94 7.19 21.52
CA PHE A 335 -28.81 6.67 20.18
C PHE A 335 -29.70 5.43 20.03
N GLN A 336 -30.54 5.39 19.00
CA GLN A 336 -31.38 4.25 18.67
C GLN A 336 -31.30 3.92 17.19
N TRP A 337 -31.21 2.61 16.89
CA TRP A 337 -31.21 2.11 15.52
C TRP A 337 -31.87 0.73 15.41
N ASN A 338 -32.89 0.64 14.57
CA ASN A 338 -33.54 -0.61 14.23
C ASN A 338 -32.82 -1.21 13.03
N THR A 339 -31.95 -2.19 13.26
CA THR A 339 -31.23 -2.82 12.16
C THR A 339 -32.13 -3.76 11.36
N VAL A 340 -31.87 -3.88 10.06
CA VAL A 340 -32.56 -4.81 9.16
C VAL A 340 -31.56 -5.53 8.27
N CYS A 341 -32.01 -6.52 7.52
CA CYS A 341 -31.13 -7.28 6.61
C CYS A 341 -30.38 -6.41 5.60
N ALA A 342 -30.97 -5.29 5.14
CA ALA A 342 -30.32 -4.37 4.23
C ALA A 342 -29.09 -3.65 4.83
N HIS A 343 -28.91 -3.71 6.14
CA HIS A 343 -27.77 -3.12 6.82
C HIS A 343 -26.60 -4.09 6.99
N ILE A 344 -26.70 -5.33 6.53
CA ILE A 344 -25.61 -6.30 6.55
C ILE A 344 -24.52 -5.81 5.60
N ARG A 345 -23.30 -5.60 6.11
CA ARG A 345 -22.11 -5.32 5.32
C ARG A 345 -20.85 -5.69 6.10
N LYS A 346 -19.73 -5.83 5.36
CA LYS A 346 -18.45 -6.20 5.97
C LYS A 346 -17.87 -5.07 6.81
N ALA A 347 -17.90 -3.84 6.29
CA ALA A 347 -17.40 -2.69 7.00
C ALA A 347 -18.36 -2.28 8.14
N PRO A 348 -17.85 -1.96 9.33
CA PRO A 348 -18.68 -1.45 10.41
C PRO A 348 -19.25 -0.06 10.07
N TYR A 349 -20.28 0.33 10.77
CA TYR A 349 -20.90 1.66 10.68
C TYR A 349 -20.31 2.56 11.77
N PRO A 350 -19.48 3.57 11.43
CA PRO A 350 -19.00 4.53 12.41
C PRO A 350 -20.14 5.47 12.83
N VAL A 351 -20.20 5.76 14.11
CA VAL A 351 -21.07 6.79 14.71
C VAL A 351 -20.20 7.74 15.49
N THR A 352 -20.17 9.01 15.09
CA THR A 352 -19.42 10.05 15.78
C THR A 352 -20.36 10.92 16.58
N ILE A 353 -20.13 11.02 17.87
CA ILE A 353 -20.80 11.90 18.81
C ILE A 353 -19.97 13.17 18.96
N LYS A 354 -20.63 14.32 18.90
CA LYS A 354 -20.06 15.64 19.23
C LYS A 354 -20.75 16.19 20.46
N ALA A 355 -19.99 16.60 21.43
CA ALA A 355 -20.44 17.47 22.52
C ALA A 355 -19.90 18.88 22.27
N ILE A 356 -20.71 19.89 22.47
CA ILE A 356 -20.32 21.30 22.44
C ILE A 356 -20.90 21.96 23.69
N ASP A 357 -20.07 22.72 24.40
CA ASP A 357 -20.49 23.55 25.52
C ASP A 357 -21.09 24.92 25.03
N SER A 358 -21.60 25.67 25.94
CA SER A 358 -22.24 26.98 25.64
C SER A 358 -21.52 28.16 26.28
N ASP A 359 -20.21 28.04 26.54
CA ASP A 359 -19.45 29.14 27.10
C ASP A 359 -19.56 30.38 26.19
N PRO A 360 -19.88 31.55 26.75
CA PRO A 360 -20.14 32.77 25.97
C PRO A 360 -18.87 33.34 25.31
N SER A 361 -17.69 32.97 25.76
CA SER A 361 -16.44 33.42 25.19
C SER A 361 -16.06 32.57 23.97
N ILE A 362 -15.85 31.29 24.17
CA ILE A 362 -15.48 30.32 23.15
C ILE A 362 -16.05 28.97 23.53
N SER A 363 -17.04 28.49 22.82
CA SER A 363 -17.55 27.14 22.97
C SER A 363 -16.54 26.13 22.47
N LEU A 364 -16.20 25.14 23.31
CA LEU A 364 -15.28 24.06 23.02
C LEU A 364 -16.03 22.76 22.72
N VAL A 365 -15.32 21.77 22.22
CA VAL A 365 -15.96 20.53 21.76
C VAL A 365 -15.15 19.29 22.20
N ASP A 366 -15.84 18.15 22.33
CA ASP A 366 -15.23 16.80 22.35
C ASP A 366 -15.91 15.90 21.32
N PHE A 367 -15.16 14.94 20.80
CA PHE A 367 -15.65 13.94 19.85
C PHE A 367 -15.32 12.53 20.31
N LYS A 368 -16.28 11.62 20.22
CA LYS A 368 -16.07 10.18 20.39
C LYS A 368 -16.73 9.42 19.25
N THR A 369 -15.99 8.48 18.68
CA THR A 369 -16.50 7.59 17.63
C THR A 369 -16.57 6.17 18.16
N PHE A 370 -17.66 5.47 17.88
CA PHE A 370 -17.82 4.03 18.09
C PHE A 370 -18.37 3.37 16.82
N ASN A 371 -18.15 2.06 16.70
CA ASN A 371 -18.51 1.30 15.53
C ASN A 371 -19.64 0.32 15.80
N ILE A 372 -20.54 0.14 14.84
CA ILE A 372 -21.60 -0.84 14.87
C ILE A 372 -21.40 -1.82 13.71
N THR A 373 -21.24 -3.11 14.04
CA THR A 373 -21.18 -4.19 13.06
C THR A 373 -22.55 -4.88 13.01
N VAL A 374 -23.16 -4.95 11.84
CA VAL A 374 -24.42 -5.65 11.62
C VAL A 374 -24.13 -6.96 10.92
N VAL A 375 -24.29 -8.08 11.66
CA VAL A 375 -23.94 -9.41 11.21
C VAL A 375 -25.15 -10.14 10.63
N ALA A 376 -24.91 -10.94 9.60
CA ALA A 376 -25.94 -11.77 9.01
C ALA A 376 -26.26 -13.01 9.88
N PRO A 377 -27.54 -13.40 10.00
CA PRO A 377 -27.92 -14.66 10.64
C PRO A 377 -27.37 -15.87 9.88
N PRO A 378 -27.10 -16.99 10.60
CA PRO A 378 -26.50 -18.17 10.00
C PRO A 378 -27.47 -18.88 9.05
N PRO A 379 -27.00 -19.71 8.11
CA PRO A 379 -27.75 -20.77 7.50
C PRO A 379 -28.29 -21.74 8.58
N THR A 380 -29.47 -22.29 8.39
CA THR A 380 -30.14 -23.09 9.42
C THR A 380 -30.37 -24.54 8.98
N SER A 381 -30.66 -25.43 9.94
CA SER A 381 -31.04 -26.82 9.68
C SER A 381 -29.99 -27.57 8.83
N LEU A 382 -28.70 -27.33 9.08
CA LEU A 382 -27.66 -28.09 8.41
C LEU A 382 -27.80 -29.58 8.79
N THR A 383 -27.78 -30.45 7.78
CA THR A 383 -27.79 -31.89 7.88
C THR A 383 -26.68 -32.51 7.06
N ALA A 384 -26.14 -33.64 7.52
CA ALA A 384 -25.11 -34.40 6.85
C ALA A 384 -25.54 -35.86 6.70
N THR A 385 -25.50 -36.39 5.48
CA THR A 385 -25.90 -37.75 5.15
C THR A 385 -24.75 -38.48 4.46
N PRO A 386 -24.27 -39.60 4.98
CA PRO A 386 -23.25 -40.43 4.32
C PRO A 386 -23.75 -40.99 2.99
N LEU A 387 -22.88 -40.95 2.00
CA LEU A 387 -23.07 -41.54 0.66
C LEU A 387 -21.80 -42.32 0.25
N GLY A 388 -21.63 -43.54 0.79
CA GLY A 388 -20.39 -44.30 0.61
C GLY A 388 -19.21 -43.61 1.25
N THR A 389 -18.23 -43.19 0.44
CA THR A 389 -17.05 -42.40 0.88
C THR A 389 -17.27 -40.90 0.79
N PHE A 390 -18.49 -40.44 0.51
CA PHE A 390 -18.85 -39.03 0.39
C PHE A 390 -19.87 -38.65 1.45
N ILE A 391 -20.00 -37.34 1.71
CA ILE A 391 -21.02 -36.83 2.62
C ILE A 391 -21.84 -35.77 1.90
N LYS A 392 -23.17 -35.98 1.82
CA LYS A 392 -24.10 -34.99 1.28
C LYS A 392 -24.55 -34.06 2.42
N LEU A 393 -24.36 -32.77 2.19
CA LEU A 393 -24.76 -31.68 3.08
C LEU A 393 -26.00 -30.99 2.52
N ARG A 394 -26.90 -30.58 3.40
CA ARG A 394 -28.07 -29.78 3.05
C ARG A 394 -28.37 -28.82 4.17
N TRP A 395 -28.79 -27.61 3.83
CA TRP A 395 -29.15 -26.55 4.77
C TRP A 395 -30.32 -25.71 4.27
N ASN A 396 -30.89 -24.88 5.15
CA ASN A 396 -31.85 -23.86 4.79
C ASN A 396 -31.17 -22.49 4.69
N LYS A 397 -31.68 -21.66 3.79
CA LYS A 397 -31.23 -20.26 3.64
C LYS A 397 -31.45 -19.50 4.95
N PRO A 398 -30.56 -18.56 5.31
CA PRO A 398 -30.78 -17.66 6.44
C PRO A 398 -31.98 -16.74 6.23
N SER A 399 -32.53 -16.15 7.28
CA SER A 399 -33.69 -15.25 7.21
C SER A 399 -33.45 -14.01 6.34
N CYS A 400 -32.21 -13.56 6.23
CA CYS A 400 -31.80 -12.41 5.39
C CYS A 400 -31.37 -12.78 3.97
N HIS A 401 -31.98 -13.78 3.34
CA HIS A 401 -31.62 -14.18 1.97
C HIS A 401 -32.30 -13.35 0.87
N GLN A 402 -33.35 -12.59 1.18
CA GLN A 402 -34.09 -11.76 0.22
C GLN A 402 -33.86 -10.28 0.52
N ILE A 403 -32.72 -9.75 0.07
CA ILE A 403 -32.39 -8.33 0.22
C ILE A 403 -32.00 -7.71 -1.12
N THR A 404 -32.32 -6.41 -1.25
CA THR A 404 -31.82 -5.58 -2.34
C THR A 404 -30.47 -4.97 -1.92
N GLY A 405 -29.52 -4.92 -2.81
CA GLY A 405 -28.17 -4.42 -2.50
C GLY A 405 -27.18 -5.54 -2.25
N ASN A 406 -26.61 -5.60 -1.04
CA ASN A 406 -25.64 -6.63 -0.66
C ASN A 406 -26.32 -8.00 -0.51
N LYS A 407 -26.20 -8.85 -1.52
CA LYS A 407 -26.87 -10.15 -1.62
C LYS A 407 -25.95 -11.27 -1.17
N ILE A 408 -26.54 -12.38 -0.73
CA ILE A 408 -25.78 -13.62 -0.59
C ILE A 408 -25.28 -14.02 -1.99
N GLU A 409 -23.98 -14.16 -2.14
CA GLU A 409 -23.34 -14.63 -3.36
C GLU A 409 -23.31 -16.16 -3.40
N LYS A 410 -22.83 -16.75 -2.31
CA LYS A 410 -22.57 -18.20 -2.19
C LYS A 410 -22.65 -18.67 -0.75
N TYR A 411 -22.62 -19.99 -0.57
CA TYR A 411 -22.43 -20.64 0.74
C TYR A 411 -21.10 -21.38 0.71
N CYS A 412 -20.31 -21.25 1.76
CA CYS A 412 -19.06 -21.97 1.95
C CYS A 412 -19.20 -23.02 3.06
N VAL A 413 -18.76 -24.22 2.76
CA VAL A 413 -18.85 -25.40 3.64
C VAL A 413 -17.48 -25.69 4.21
N TYR A 414 -17.42 -25.91 5.50
CA TYR A 414 -16.20 -26.24 6.23
C TYR A 414 -16.32 -27.60 6.91
N ARG A 415 -15.18 -28.32 6.95
CA ARG A 415 -15.10 -29.67 7.53
C ARG A 415 -13.99 -29.73 8.57
N LYS A 416 -14.20 -30.53 9.61
CA LYS A 416 -13.20 -30.95 10.57
C LYS A 416 -13.29 -32.46 10.81
N ALA A 417 -12.15 -33.13 11.00
CA ALA A 417 -12.06 -34.57 11.20
C ALA A 417 -12.20 -34.94 12.69
N ASP A 418 -13.13 -34.33 13.39
CA ASP A 418 -13.59 -34.66 14.75
C ASP A 418 -15.00 -34.12 14.98
N CYS A 419 -15.59 -34.42 16.12
CA CYS A 419 -16.93 -33.92 16.50
C CYS A 419 -16.88 -32.97 17.71
N ASN A 420 -15.73 -32.40 18.02
CA ASN A 420 -15.62 -31.42 19.09
C ASN A 420 -16.47 -30.20 18.75
N PRO A 421 -17.41 -29.78 19.60
CA PRO A 421 -18.28 -28.67 19.31
C PRO A 421 -17.45 -27.34 19.31
N TRP A 422 -17.79 -26.49 18.37
CA TRP A 422 -17.30 -25.11 18.33
C TRP A 422 -18.49 -24.14 18.27
N ASN A 423 -18.45 -23.12 19.07
CA ASN A 423 -19.41 -22.03 19.07
C ASN A 423 -18.64 -20.72 18.82
N HIS A 424 -19.14 -19.92 17.90
CA HIS A 424 -18.55 -18.60 17.60
C HIS A 424 -18.62 -17.65 18.81
N ALA A 425 -17.61 -16.81 18.97
CA ALA A 425 -17.69 -15.67 19.88
C ALA A 425 -18.63 -14.58 19.34
N PRO A 426 -19.07 -13.62 20.15
CA PRO A 426 -19.76 -12.44 19.64
C PRO A 426 -18.94 -11.74 18.55
N CYS A 427 -19.57 -11.34 17.45
CA CYS A 427 -18.95 -10.72 16.28
C CYS A 427 -18.00 -11.61 15.45
N GLU A 428 -17.82 -12.85 15.80
CA GLU A 428 -16.96 -13.77 15.08
C GLU A 428 -17.75 -14.42 13.94
N THR A 429 -17.67 -13.79 12.76
CA THR A 429 -18.33 -14.26 11.53
C THR A 429 -17.43 -15.24 10.76
N GLY A 430 -18.06 -16.08 9.93
CA GLY A 430 -17.31 -17.08 9.17
C GLY A 430 -16.84 -18.26 10.03
N VAL A 431 -15.76 -18.90 9.62
CA VAL A 431 -15.10 -20.00 10.35
C VAL A 431 -13.60 -19.71 10.43
N PRO A 432 -13.11 -19.19 11.56
CA PRO A 432 -11.71 -18.84 11.73
C PRO A 432 -10.76 -20.03 11.62
N ALA A 433 -9.56 -19.80 11.11
CA ALA A 433 -8.56 -20.86 10.90
C ALA A 433 -8.15 -21.59 12.18
N TYR A 434 -8.15 -20.91 13.34
CA TYR A 434 -7.77 -21.51 14.63
C TYR A 434 -8.72 -22.63 15.08
N THR A 435 -9.94 -22.71 14.52
CA THR A 435 -10.95 -23.73 14.83
C THR A 435 -10.55 -25.13 14.34
N GLY A 436 -9.61 -25.19 13.37
CA GLY A 436 -9.19 -26.41 12.72
C GLY A 436 -10.15 -26.93 11.65
N PHE A 437 -11.23 -26.20 11.34
CA PHE A 437 -12.06 -26.48 10.17
C PHE A 437 -11.34 -26.05 8.90
N VAL A 438 -11.46 -26.87 7.86
CA VAL A 438 -10.91 -26.59 6.53
C VAL A 438 -12.03 -26.37 5.54
N LEU A 439 -11.84 -25.46 4.60
CA LEU A 439 -12.81 -25.21 3.53
C LEU A 439 -12.92 -26.43 2.61
N VAL A 440 -14.13 -26.95 2.46
CA VAL A 440 -14.47 -28.03 1.52
C VAL A 440 -14.73 -27.46 0.12
N GLY A 441 -15.46 -26.38 0.08
CA GLY A 441 -15.85 -25.70 -1.15
C GLY A 441 -16.99 -24.74 -0.90
N CYS A 442 -17.28 -23.92 -1.93
CA CYS A 442 -18.40 -22.99 -1.90
C CYS A 442 -19.36 -23.32 -3.05
N THR A 443 -20.65 -23.00 -2.87
CA THR A 443 -21.65 -23.09 -3.94
C THR A 443 -21.46 -21.99 -4.97
N SER A 444 -22.01 -22.15 -6.17
CA SER A 444 -21.93 -21.15 -7.23
C SER A 444 -23.05 -20.09 -7.17
N SER A 445 -24.06 -20.31 -6.31
CA SER A 445 -25.24 -19.45 -6.23
C SER A 445 -25.87 -19.47 -4.84
N MET A 446 -26.54 -18.37 -4.48
CA MET A 446 -27.39 -18.28 -3.30
C MET A 446 -28.57 -19.25 -3.29
N ASN A 447 -28.89 -19.87 -4.41
CA ASN A 447 -29.97 -20.84 -4.51
C ASN A 447 -29.53 -22.28 -4.20
N ASP A 448 -28.23 -22.54 -4.23
CA ASP A 448 -27.66 -23.85 -3.96
C ASP A 448 -27.54 -24.05 -2.47
N THR A 449 -28.41 -24.90 -1.93
CA THR A 449 -28.47 -25.23 -0.50
C THR A 449 -28.01 -26.65 -0.23
N THR A 450 -27.24 -27.24 -1.12
CA THR A 450 -26.66 -28.57 -1.00
C THR A 450 -25.23 -28.57 -1.52
N LEU A 451 -24.36 -29.37 -0.89
CA LEU A 451 -23.01 -29.65 -1.37
C LEU A 451 -22.65 -31.09 -1.02
N ILE A 452 -21.93 -31.77 -1.90
CA ILE A 452 -21.38 -33.09 -1.63
C ILE A 452 -19.89 -32.96 -1.36
N ASP A 453 -19.45 -33.30 -0.18
CA ASP A 453 -18.03 -33.40 0.14
C ASP A 453 -17.49 -34.73 -0.42
N THR A 454 -16.74 -34.58 -1.50
CA THR A 454 -16.02 -35.68 -2.17
C THR A 454 -14.55 -35.72 -1.80
N ASN A 455 -14.08 -34.82 -0.98
CA ASN A 455 -12.65 -34.60 -0.67
C ASN A 455 -11.79 -34.49 -1.96
N GLY A 456 -12.21 -33.61 -2.85
CA GLY A 456 -11.54 -33.45 -4.16
C GLY A 456 -11.65 -34.69 -5.07
N GLY A 457 -12.65 -35.54 -4.90
CA GLY A 457 -12.84 -36.79 -5.63
C GLY A 457 -12.12 -37.99 -5.02
N ALA A 458 -11.32 -37.79 -3.97
CA ALA A 458 -10.57 -38.86 -3.31
C ALA A 458 -11.42 -39.71 -2.32
N GLY A 459 -12.59 -39.19 -1.92
CA GLY A 459 -13.41 -39.73 -0.87
C GLY A 459 -12.93 -39.39 0.54
N LEU A 460 -13.75 -39.63 1.52
CA LEU A 460 -13.52 -39.41 2.94
C LEU A 460 -13.16 -40.73 3.64
N ALA A 461 -12.31 -40.68 4.66
CA ALA A 461 -11.89 -41.89 5.37
C ALA A 461 -13.03 -42.54 6.11
N GLN A 462 -13.19 -43.81 5.90
CA GLN A 462 -14.22 -44.62 6.59
C GLN A 462 -13.83 -44.84 8.04
N GLY A 463 -14.85 -44.92 8.94
CA GLY A 463 -14.62 -44.97 10.37
C GLY A 463 -14.30 -43.64 11.04
N THR A 464 -14.11 -42.60 10.26
CA THR A 464 -13.79 -41.25 10.75
C THR A 464 -15.04 -40.42 11.00
N ASN A 465 -15.05 -39.70 12.11
CA ASN A 465 -16.07 -38.69 12.42
C ASN A 465 -15.74 -37.38 11.74
N TYR A 466 -16.72 -36.84 11.05
CA TYR A 466 -16.58 -35.53 10.41
C TYR A 466 -17.61 -34.57 10.92
N SER A 467 -17.20 -33.37 11.28
CA SER A 467 -18.13 -32.28 11.57
C SER A 467 -18.10 -31.24 10.46
N TYR A 468 -19.25 -30.60 10.26
CA TYR A 468 -19.47 -29.60 9.22
C TYR A 468 -20.11 -28.32 9.75
N LEU A 469 -19.75 -27.21 9.12
CA LEU A 469 -20.34 -25.90 9.29
C LEU A 469 -20.60 -25.30 7.92
N VAL A 470 -21.61 -24.42 7.82
CA VAL A 470 -21.91 -23.65 6.59
C VAL A 470 -22.02 -22.18 6.93
N VAL A 471 -21.47 -21.34 6.09
CA VAL A 471 -21.48 -19.89 6.18
C VAL A 471 -22.06 -19.31 4.90
N ALA A 472 -22.90 -18.28 4.98
CA ALA A 472 -23.31 -17.47 3.84
C ALA A 472 -22.31 -16.35 3.61
N VAL A 473 -21.87 -16.18 2.36
CA VAL A 473 -20.95 -15.11 1.94
C VAL A 473 -21.71 -14.16 1.04
N PHE A 474 -21.58 -12.86 1.31
CA PHE A 474 -22.25 -11.76 0.61
C PHE A 474 -21.35 -11.16 -0.47
N THR A 475 -21.95 -10.36 -1.34
CA THR A 475 -21.25 -9.75 -2.48
C THR A 475 -20.13 -8.78 -2.10
N ASP A 476 -20.17 -8.22 -0.89
CA ASP A 476 -19.09 -7.40 -0.29
C ASP A 476 -18.08 -8.23 0.52
N ASN A 477 -18.16 -9.57 0.46
CA ASN A 477 -17.41 -10.50 1.29
C ASN A 477 -17.72 -10.41 2.79
N ALA A 478 -18.88 -9.89 3.19
CA ALA A 478 -19.39 -10.12 4.54
C ALA A 478 -19.75 -11.59 4.70
N GLU A 479 -19.53 -12.13 5.91
CA GLU A 479 -19.87 -13.51 6.24
C GLU A 479 -20.93 -13.55 7.34
N SER A 480 -21.84 -14.49 7.25
CA SER A 480 -22.78 -14.77 8.33
C SER A 480 -22.09 -15.42 9.53
N TYR A 481 -22.78 -15.53 10.64
CA TYR A 481 -22.43 -16.55 11.63
C TYR A 481 -22.46 -17.93 10.98
N ALA A 482 -21.65 -18.86 11.53
CA ALA A 482 -21.68 -20.25 11.10
C ALA A 482 -22.99 -20.93 11.51
N SER A 483 -23.46 -21.90 10.72
CA SER A 483 -24.62 -22.73 11.03
C SER A 483 -24.44 -23.56 12.31
N ASN A 484 -25.49 -24.27 12.73
CA ASN A 484 -25.29 -25.34 13.66
C ASN A 484 -24.25 -26.35 13.13
N GLN A 485 -23.37 -26.83 14.02
CA GLN A 485 -22.42 -27.89 13.69
C GLN A 485 -23.16 -29.24 13.62
N VAL A 486 -22.91 -30.01 12.57
CA VAL A 486 -23.41 -31.42 12.47
C VAL A 486 -22.23 -32.36 12.47
N CYS A 487 -22.40 -33.49 13.10
CA CYS A 487 -21.40 -34.55 13.14
C CYS A 487 -21.96 -35.83 12.49
N VAL A 488 -21.12 -36.48 11.68
CA VAL A 488 -21.49 -37.74 10.99
C VAL A 488 -20.26 -38.64 10.89
N GLN A 489 -20.48 -39.93 11.04
CA GLN A 489 -19.46 -40.96 10.92
C GLN A 489 -19.65 -41.78 9.63
N LEU A 490 -18.57 -42.03 8.90
CA LEU A 490 -18.57 -42.99 7.80
C LEU A 490 -18.26 -44.42 8.32
N LYS A 491 -18.85 -45.44 7.69
CA LYS A 491 -18.57 -46.83 8.01
C LYS A 491 -17.11 -47.21 7.76
N ARG A 492 -16.58 -48.12 8.61
CA ARG A 492 -15.20 -48.63 8.51
C ARG A 492 -15.21 -50.08 7.99
N ASP A 493 -15.78 -50.28 6.82
CA ASP A 493 -15.91 -51.57 6.12
C ASP A 493 -14.84 -51.83 5.05
N VAL A 494 -13.88 -50.96 4.89
CA VAL A 494 -12.68 -51.13 4.05
C VAL A 494 -11.38 -50.90 4.82
N PRO A 495 -10.21 -51.31 4.31
CA PRO A 495 -8.92 -51.01 4.92
C PRO A 495 -8.69 -49.52 5.08
N VAL A 496 -7.86 -49.09 6.06
CA VAL A 496 -7.53 -47.70 6.33
C VAL A 496 -6.01 -47.52 6.26
N LEU A 497 -5.52 -46.64 5.38
CA LEU A 497 -4.11 -46.29 5.31
C LEU A 497 -3.71 -45.48 6.55
N ILE A 498 -2.55 -45.82 7.17
CA ILE A 498 -2.04 -45.15 8.35
C ILE A 498 -0.60 -44.61 8.21
N ASN A 499 0.19 -45.11 7.23
CA ASN A 499 1.50 -44.56 6.92
C ASN A 499 1.73 -44.57 5.41
N VAL A 500 2.35 -43.49 4.94
CA VAL A 500 3.04 -43.32 3.66
C VAL A 500 4.30 -42.52 3.94
N ASP A 501 5.37 -43.24 4.33
CA ASP A 501 6.53 -42.70 4.99
C ASP A 501 7.78 -42.85 4.13
N VAL A 502 8.46 -41.77 3.76
CA VAL A 502 9.70 -41.83 3.00
C VAL A 502 10.85 -42.37 3.88
N LYS A 503 11.39 -43.50 3.52
CA LYS A 503 12.48 -44.12 4.24
C LYS A 503 13.85 -43.70 3.69
N THR A 504 14.00 -43.67 2.37
CA THR A 504 15.22 -43.24 1.72
C THR A 504 14.92 -42.25 0.60
N THR A 505 15.74 -41.21 0.50
CA THR A 505 15.66 -40.19 -0.54
C THR A 505 16.66 -40.47 -1.63
N SER A 506 16.19 -40.59 -2.86
CA SER A 506 17.04 -40.79 -4.04
C SER A 506 16.26 -40.43 -5.30
N THR A 507 16.97 -40.10 -6.37
CA THR A 507 16.36 -39.87 -7.70
C THR A 507 16.00 -41.18 -8.42
N SER A 508 16.46 -42.37 -7.93
CA SER A 508 16.23 -43.65 -8.62
C SER A 508 16.09 -44.87 -7.70
N THR A 509 16.62 -44.83 -6.49
CA THR A 509 16.65 -45.97 -5.54
C THR A 509 15.91 -45.65 -4.22
N GLY A 510 15.11 -44.58 -4.21
CA GLY A 510 14.34 -44.18 -3.04
C GLY A 510 13.32 -45.23 -2.64
N SER A 511 12.88 -45.17 -1.37
CA SER A 511 11.89 -46.11 -0.84
C SER A 511 10.85 -45.46 0.04
N ILE A 512 9.64 -45.98 -0.03
CA ILE A 512 8.46 -45.55 0.76
C ILE A 512 7.86 -46.73 1.50
N PHE A 513 7.68 -46.59 2.80
CA PHE A 513 7.00 -47.54 3.64
C PHE A 513 5.52 -47.21 3.72
N VAL A 514 4.65 -48.17 3.37
CA VAL A 514 3.22 -48.05 3.40
C VAL A 514 2.68 -49.00 4.43
N ARG A 515 1.75 -48.51 5.30
CA ARG A 515 1.08 -49.28 6.31
C ARG A 515 -0.41 -49.01 6.31
N TRP A 516 -1.21 -50.02 6.47
CA TRP A 516 -2.64 -49.95 6.60
C TRP A 516 -3.18 -50.89 7.64
N ILE A 517 -4.41 -50.68 8.09
CA ILE A 517 -5.14 -51.57 8.96
C ILE A 517 -6.32 -52.17 8.21
N LYS A 518 -6.68 -53.38 8.56
CA LYS A 518 -7.84 -54.14 8.02
C LYS A 518 -9.18 -53.47 8.41
N PRO A 519 -10.27 -53.77 7.69
CA PRO A 519 -11.62 -53.34 8.08
C PRO A 519 -11.95 -53.75 9.51
N LEU A 520 -12.84 -52.98 10.16
CA LEU A 520 -13.47 -53.37 11.42
C LEU A 520 -14.51 -54.43 11.11
N LEU A 521 -14.67 -55.45 11.97
CA LEU A 521 -15.50 -56.63 11.71
C LEU A 521 -16.72 -56.66 12.63
N ASN A 522 -17.88 -57.02 12.06
CA ASN A 522 -19.08 -57.46 12.82
C ASN A 522 -19.62 -56.43 13.82
N THR A 523 -19.59 -55.16 13.48
CA THR A 523 -20.28 -54.08 14.19
C THR A 523 -21.20 -53.32 13.23
N SER A 524 -22.12 -52.50 13.73
CA SER A 524 -23.05 -51.71 12.90
C SER A 524 -22.35 -50.73 11.97
N THR A 525 -21.07 -50.42 12.24
CA THR A 525 -20.22 -49.50 11.47
C THR A 525 -19.08 -50.20 10.74
N ALA A 526 -19.14 -51.53 10.57
CA ALA A 526 -18.05 -52.39 10.11
C ALA A 526 -18.45 -53.30 8.96
N LEU A 527 -17.50 -54.09 8.47
CA LEU A 527 -17.69 -55.12 7.46
C LEU A 527 -18.54 -56.26 8.05
N ASP A 528 -19.68 -56.52 7.43
CA ASP A 528 -20.52 -57.70 7.74
C ASP A 528 -19.93 -58.93 7.05
N THR A 529 -19.24 -59.75 7.81
CA THR A 529 -18.59 -61.00 7.28
C THR A 529 -19.55 -62.11 6.97
N VAL A 530 -20.83 -62.02 7.40
CA VAL A 530 -21.87 -62.97 7.04
C VAL A 530 -22.43 -62.64 5.67
N ALA A 531 -22.69 -61.35 5.43
CA ALA A 531 -23.21 -60.88 4.15
C ALA A 531 -22.12 -60.85 3.06
N LEU A 532 -20.86 -60.63 3.45
CA LEU A 532 -19.69 -60.51 2.57
C LEU A 532 -18.58 -61.47 3.01
N PRO A 533 -18.75 -62.80 2.75
CA PRO A 533 -17.77 -63.77 3.16
C PRO A 533 -16.49 -63.70 2.33
N GLY A 534 -15.36 -64.18 2.94
CA GLY A 534 -14.05 -64.26 2.23
C GLY A 534 -14.03 -65.32 1.12
N PRO A 535 -12.92 -65.50 0.40
CA PRO A 535 -11.61 -64.88 0.67
C PRO A 535 -11.59 -63.38 0.42
N TYR A 536 -10.79 -62.66 1.22
CA TYR A 536 -10.62 -61.21 1.13
C TYR A 536 -9.31 -60.88 0.43
N GLU A 537 -9.34 -59.94 -0.51
CA GLU A 537 -8.19 -59.50 -1.27
C GLU A 537 -8.00 -57.98 -1.10
N MET A 538 -6.78 -57.56 -0.79
CA MET A 538 -6.36 -56.17 -0.72
C MET A 538 -5.31 -55.89 -1.76
N LYS A 539 -5.56 -54.98 -2.71
CA LYS A 539 -4.63 -54.56 -3.78
C LYS A 539 -4.12 -53.16 -3.48
N LEU A 540 -2.82 -53.08 -3.13
CA LEU A 540 -2.12 -51.86 -2.98
C LEU A 540 -1.68 -51.36 -4.35
N SER A 541 -2.07 -50.12 -4.68
CA SER A 541 -1.73 -49.45 -5.92
C SER A 541 -1.17 -48.06 -5.64
N TYR A 542 -0.30 -47.58 -6.52
CA TYR A 542 0.35 -46.29 -6.35
C TYR A 542 0.29 -45.45 -7.61
N TYR A 543 0.65 -44.18 -7.44
CA TYR A 543 0.78 -43.21 -8.49
C TYR A 543 1.84 -42.13 -8.11
N ASN A 544 2.54 -41.56 -9.10
CA ASN A 544 3.50 -40.48 -8.93
C ASN A 544 2.77 -39.12 -8.92
N GLY A 545 2.77 -38.40 -7.79
CA GLY A 545 2.10 -37.12 -7.62
C GLY A 545 0.94 -37.19 -6.63
N PHE A 546 0.20 -36.09 -6.51
CA PHE A 546 -0.94 -35.94 -5.60
C PHE A 546 -2.30 -36.25 -6.24
N ALA A 547 -2.43 -36.10 -7.56
CA ALA A 547 -3.66 -36.36 -8.30
C ALA A 547 -3.43 -37.26 -9.51
N ALA A 548 -4.22 -38.31 -9.63
CA ALA A 548 -4.13 -39.26 -10.75
C ALA A 548 -5.46 -39.75 -11.26
N SER A 549 -5.48 -40.12 -12.55
CA SER A 549 -6.54 -40.87 -13.18
C SER A 549 -6.28 -42.39 -13.16
N THR A 550 -5.05 -42.82 -13.11
CA THR A 550 -4.62 -44.22 -13.19
C THR A 550 -3.64 -44.58 -12.09
N TYR A 551 -3.80 -45.78 -11.54
CA TYR A 551 -2.98 -46.36 -10.49
C TYR A 551 -2.35 -47.68 -10.95
N THR A 552 -1.10 -47.93 -10.59
CA THR A 552 -0.41 -49.18 -10.84
C THR A 552 -0.43 -50.05 -9.58
N THR A 553 -1.03 -51.27 -9.69
CA THR A 553 -1.01 -52.23 -8.60
C THR A 553 0.38 -52.83 -8.45
N ILE A 554 0.90 -52.81 -7.20
CA ILE A 554 2.24 -53.25 -6.85
C ILE A 554 2.29 -54.39 -5.84
N TYR A 555 1.21 -54.60 -5.09
CA TYR A 555 1.16 -55.61 -4.09
C TYR A 555 -0.28 -56.09 -3.87
N THR A 556 -0.46 -57.39 -3.72
CA THR A 556 -1.75 -58.01 -3.46
C THR A 556 -1.65 -58.96 -2.27
N VAL A 557 -2.57 -58.86 -1.33
CA VAL A 557 -2.69 -59.77 -0.18
C VAL A 557 -4.05 -60.44 -0.23
N THR A 558 -4.07 -61.77 -0.19
CA THR A 558 -5.28 -62.62 -0.15
C THR A 558 -5.35 -63.33 1.20
N LYS A 559 -6.51 -63.26 1.87
CA LYS A 559 -6.78 -63.89 3.14
C LYS A 559 -8.10 -64.63 3.09
N THR A 560 -8.16 -65.87 3.56
CA THR A 560 -9.37 -66.66 3.64
C THR A 560 -10.33 -66.07 4.68
N TYR A 561 -9.78 -65.56 5.77
CA TYR A 561 -10.52 -64.89 6.86
C TYR A 561 -9.60 -63.91 7.60
N PHE A 562 -10.15 -62.98 8.33
CA PHE A 562 -9.38 -62.10 9.19
C PHE A 562 -9.27 -62.69 10.60
N ALA A 563 -8.15 -63.33 10.92
CA ALA A 563 -7.89 -63.79 12.28
C ALA A 563 -7.47 -62.58 13.14
N GLY A 564 -8.08 -62.46 14.34
CA GLY A 564 -7.73 -61.54 15.43
C GLY A 564 -7.30 -60.09 15.12
N ILE A 565 -7.56 -59.13 15.95
CA ILE A 565 -7.30 -57.68 15.74
C ILE A 565 -5.80 -57.37 15.68
N ASN A 566 -4.91 -58.26 16.12
CA ASN A 566 -3.50 -57.96 16.37
C ASN A 566 -2.50 -58.46 15.30
N GLN A 567 -2.90 -59.02 14.19
CA GLN A 567 -1.95 -59.44 13.13
C GLN A 567 -1.64 -58.29 12.16
N LEU A 568 -0.67 -57.47 12.55
CA LEU A 568 -0.15 -56.34 11.75
C LEU A 568 0.82 -56.76 10.64
N ALA A 569 1.38 -57.97 10.66
CA ALA A 569 2.50 -58.39 9.75
C ALA A 569 2.12 -58.32 8.26
N ASP A 570 0.87 -58.55 7.93
CA ASP A 570 0.37 -58.55 6.54
C ASP A 570 -0.19 -57.20 6.08
N THR A 571 0.05 -56.14 6.83
CA THR A 571 -0.51 -54.80 6.54
C THR A 571 0.55 -53.73 6.18
N THR A 572 1.72 -54.21 5.82
CA THR A 572 2.85 -53.33 5.48
C THR A 572 3.49 -53.71 4.14
N PHE A 573 3.97 -52.69 3.43
CA PHE A 573 4.75 -52.91 2.20
C PHE A 573 5.79 -51.79 2.07
N THR A 574 6.98 -52.15 1.63
CA THR A 574 8.00 -51.13 1.31
C THR A 574 8.26 -51.15 -0.19
N GLN A 575 7.90 -50.09 -0.88
CA GLN A 575 8.23 -49.94 -2.28
C GLN A 575 9.60 -49.32 -2.42
N THR A 576 10.43 -49.88 -3.29
CA THR A 576 11.78 -49.41 -3.61
C THR A 576 11.90 -49.04 -5.08
N GLY A 577 13.04 -48.45 -5.48
CA GLY A 577 13.26 -48.03 -6.86
C GLY A 577 12.49 -46.79 -7.28
N LEU A 578 12.23 -45.90 -6.35
CA LEU A 578 11.45 -44.68 -6.54
C LEU A 578 12.33 -43.43 -6.67
N ASN A 579 11.87 -42.43 -7.43
CA ASN A 579 12.38 -41.07 -7.36
C ASN A 579 11.73 -40.31 -6.22
N THR A 580 12.15 -40.52 -5.00
CA THR A 580 11.61 -39.83 -3.83
C THR A 580 12.19 -38.44 -3.61
N SER A 581 13.25 -38.05 -4.36
CA SER A 581 13.83 -36.72 -4.30
C SER A 581 12.91 -35.67 -4.93
N ASP A 582 12.36 -35.99 -6.10
CA ASP A 582 11.71 -35.00 -6.95
C ASP A 582 10.19 -35.16 -7.04
N LEU A 583 9.67 -36.34 -6.61
CA LEU A 583 8.27 -36.69 -6.78
C LEU A 583 7.63 -37.17 -5.47
N PRO A 584 6.39 -36.69 -5.15
CA PRO A 584 5.53 -37.32 -4.16
C PRO A 584 4.89 -38.57 -4.75
N TYR A 585 4.43 -39.47 -3.87
CA TYR A 585 3.76 -40.71 -4.25
C TYR A 585 2.47 -40.87 -3.46
N THR A 586 1.37 -41.20 -4.16
CA THR A 586 0.05 -41.45 -3.57
C THR A 586 -0.31 -42.92 -3.70
N TYR A 587 -0.84 -43.49 -2.61
CA TYR A 587 -1.24 -44.87 -2.53
C TYR A 587 -2.73 -45.00 -2.26
N LYS A 588 -3.33 -46.10 -2.76
CA LYS A 588 -4.68 -46.57 -2.42
C LYS A 588 -4.71 -48.06 -2.25
N ILE A 589 -5.75 -48.57 -1.57
CA ILE A 589 -5.97 -50.00 -1.43
C ILE A 589 -7.41 -50.30 -1.89
N ASP A 590 -7.52 -51.12 -2.89
CA ASP A 590 -8.81 -51.67 -3.33
C ASP A 590 -9.08 -52.98 -2.60
N PHE A 591 -10.29 -53.10 -2.03
CA PHE A 591 -10.69 -54.22 -1.17
C PHE A 591 -11.80 -55.06 -1.83
N TYR A 592 -11.64 -56.37 -1.80
CA TYR A 592 -12.55 -57.35 -2.41
C TYR A 592 -12.93 -58.43 -1.39
N ALA A 593 -14.15 -58.89 -1.47
CA ALA A 593 -14.63 -60.08 -0.75
C ALA A 593 -15.15 -61.09 -1.76
N ASN A 594 -14.66 -62.31 -1.74
CA ASN A 594 -14.98 -63.37 -2.69
C ASN A 594 -15.00 -62.92 -4.16
N GLY A 595 -13.95 -62.15 -4.57
CA GLY A 595 -13.79 -61.58 -5.91
C GLY A 595 -14.65 -60.34 -6.21
N THR A 596 -15.60 -59.99 -5.33
CA THR A 596 -16.44 -58.83 -5.49
C THR A 596 -15.79 -57.62 -4.89
N PHE A 597 -15.71 -56.51 -5.65
CA PHE A 597 -15.19 -55.22 -5.19
C PHE A 597 -16.12 -54.61 -4.13
N ILE A 598 -15.59 -54.34 -2.94
CA ILE A 598 -16.32 -53.78 -1.81
C ILE A 598 -16.11 -52.27 -1.75
N GLY A 599 -14.86 -51.81 -1.96
CA GLY A 599 -14.54 -50.39 -1.89
C GLY A 599 -13.02 -50.15 -1.89
N SER A 600 -12.61 -48.91 -1.91
CA SER A 600 -11.24 -48.51 -1.79
C SER A 600 -10.97 -47.77 -0.48
N ALA A 601 -9.79 -48.04 0.14
CA ALA A 601 -9.28 -47.18 1.17
C ALA A 601 -9.12 -45.76 0.62
N GLN A 602 -9.30 -44.75 1.46
CA GLN A 602 -8.98 -43.40 1.08
C GLN A 602 -7.47 -43.28 0.79
N LYS A 603 -7.16 -42.54 -0.26
CA LYS A 603 -5.78 -42.30 -0.73
C LYS A 603 -4.96 -41.56 0.31
N ALA A 604 -3.70 -41.91 0.40
CA ALA A 604 -2.72 -41.17 1.20
C ALA A 604 -1.44 -40.98 0.41
N SER A 605 -0.85 -39.78 0.49
CA SER A 605 0.44 -39.47 -0.14
C SER A 605 1.57 -39.39 0.88
N SER A 606 2.80 -39.51 0.38
CA SER A 606 3.97 -39.08 1.11
C SER A 606 3.95 -37.56 1.37
N VAL A 607 4.59 -37.13 2.44
CA VAL A 607 4.89 -35.72 2.68
C VAL A 607 5.98 -35.28 1.69
N PHE A 608 5.77 -34.20 0.96
CA PHE A 608 6.72 -33.68 -0.01
C PHE A 608 7.17 -32.28 0.37
N LEU A 609 8.46 -32.14 0.73
CA LEU A 609 9.09 -30.92 1.21
C LEU A 609 9.65 -30.12 0.05
N LYS A 610 9.39 -28.83 0.03
CA LYS A 610 9.99 -27.86 -0.90
C LYS A 610 10.75 -26.80 -0.10
N LEU A 611 11.92 -26.42 -0.60
CA LEU A 611 12.77 -25.40 0.00
C LEU A 611 12.85 -24.19 -0.92
N THR A 612 12.70 -23.00 -0.35
CA THR A 612 12.88 -21.72 -1.05
C THR A 612 13.94 -20.92 -0.29
N PRO A 613 15.19 -20.87 -0.81
CA PRO A 613 16.25 -20.11 -0.19
C PRO A 613 16.02 -18.60 -0.37
N SER A 614 16.39 -17.82 0.64
CA SER A 614 16.42 -16.37 0.65
C SER A 614 17.62 -15.90 1.47
N ASP A 615 17.75 -14.60 1.68
CA ASP A 615 18.85 -14.02 2.42
C ASP A 615 18.83 -14.46 3.87
N ASN A 616 19.92 -15.07 4.34
CA ASN A 616 20.12 -15.65 5.67
C ASN A 616 19.00 -16.58 6.16
N GLN A 617 18.15 -17.06 5.26
CA GLN A 617 17.02 -17.93 5.62
C GLN A 617 16.64 -18.92 4.51
N ILE A 618 15.97 -19.97 4.92
CA ILE A 618 15.31 -20.91 4.03
C ILE A 618 13.86 -21.08 4.46
N LYS A 619 12.93 -20.81 3.57
CA LYS A 619 11.52 -21.11 3.76
C LYS A 619 11.26 -22.56 3.36
N LEU A 620 10.72 -23.33 4.29
CA LEU A 620 10.24 -24.68 4.10
C LEU A 620 8.74 -24.63 3.85
N THR A 621 8.27 -25.35 2.84
CA THR A 621 6.85 -25.61 2.60
C THR A 621 6.68 -27.09 2.28
N TRP A 622 5.60 -27.68 2.70
CA TRP A 622 5.35 -29.09 2.39
C TRP A 622 3.89 -29.34 2.06
N GLU A 623 3.71 -30.29 1.19
CA GLU A 623 2.40 -30.69 0.72
C GLU A 623 2.19 -32.17 1.02
N HIS A 624 0.99 -32.55 1.30
CA HIS A 624 0.55 -33.94 1.43
C HIS A 624 -0.96 -34.03 1.23
N PHE A 625 -1.40 -35.20 0.84
CA PHE A 625 -2.81 -35.54 0.73
C PHE A 625 -3.05 -36.80 1.57
N VAL A 626 -3.64 -36.64 2.75
CA VAL A 626 -3.85 -37.72 3.71
C VAL A 626 -5.25 -37.68 4.31
N PRO A 627 -5.87 -38.85 4.65
CA PRO A 627 -7.19 -38.93 5.21
C PRO A 627 -7.28 -38.66 6.72
N TRP A 628 -6.17 -38.50 7.39
CA TRP A 628 -6.05 -38.14 8.80
C TRP A 628 -5.71 -36.69 9.01
N THR A 629 -5.90 -36.19 10.23
CA THR A 629 -5.48 -34.83 10.60
C THR A 629 -4.06 -34.84 11.10
N ASN A 630 -3.16 -34.09 10.46
CA ASN A 630 -1.85 -33.84 11.01
C ASN A 630 -1.94 -32.69 12.03
N VAL A 631 -1.62 -33.00 13.28
CA VAL A 631 -1.76 -32.07 14.41
C VAL A 631 -0.49 -31.27 14.67
N LYS A 632 0.65 -31.78 14.18
CA LYS A 632 1.95 -31.19 14.42
C LYS A 632 2.95 -31.64 13.36
N TYR A 633 3.88 -30.78 13.02
CA TYR A 633 5.04 -31.08 12.19
C TYR A 633 6.31 -30.75 12.97
N ARG A 634 7.29 -31.67 12.96
CA ARG A 634 8.61 -31.47 13.52
C ARG A 634 9.61 -31.25 12.39
N ILE A 635 10.39 -30.17 12.51
CA ILE A 635 11.40 -29.78 11.52
C ILE A 635 12.75 -30.33 11.95
N TRP A 636 13.30 -31.23 11.17
CA TRP A 636 14.62 -31.76 11.37
C TRP A 636 15.62 -31.10 10.44
N ARG A 637 16.71 -30.61 10.98
CA ARG A 637 17.76 -29.91 10.23
C ARG A 637 19.09 -30.65 10.38
N LYS A 638 19.85 -30.77 9.28
CA LYS A 638 21.24 -31.17 9.24
C LYS A 638 22.08 -29.96 8.85
N ALA A 639 22.86 -29.44 9.77
CA ALA A 639 23.72 -28.26 9.56
C ALA A 639 24.89 -28.60 8.58
N PRO A 640 25.57 -27.59 8.01
CA PRO A 640 26.57 -27.81 6.96
C PRO A 640 27.70 -28.82 7.31
N SER A 641 28.14 -28.89 8.55
CA SER A 641 29.18 -29.80 9.01
C SER A 641 28.64 -31.03 9.75
N ALA A 642 27.31 -31.16 9.89
CA ALA A 642 26.71 -32.24 10.65
C ALA A 642 26.51 -33.51 9.80
N SER A 643 26.69 -34.67 10.41
CA SER A 643 26.41 -35.97 9.79
C SER A 643 24.98 -36.47 10.07
N VAL A 644 24.31 -35.92 11.07
CA VAL A 644 23.00 -36.35 11.56
C VAL A 644 22.02 -35.20 11.59
N PHE A 645 20.72 -35.56 11.48
CA PHE A 645 19.62 -34.59 11.66
C PHE A 645 19.39 -34.34 13.16
N THR A 646 19.17 -33.12 13.50
CA THR A 646 18.73 -32.67 14.85
C THR A 646 17.38 -32.00 14.75
N LEU A 647 16.54 -32.16 15.78
CA LEU A 647 15.27 -31.45 15.85
C LEU A 647 15.52 -29.94 15.96
N LYS A 648 15.07 -29.18 14.98
CA LYS A 648 15.21 -27.71 14.96
C LYS A 648 14.04 -27.05 15.67
N ASP A 649 12.82 -27.43 15.30
CA ASP A 649 11.58 -26.80 15.79
C ASP A 649 10.35 -27.65 15.46
N SER A 650 9.16 -27.14 15.82
CA SER A 650 7.88 -27.76 15.48
C SER A 650 6.79 -26.71 15.23
N THR A 651 5.90 -26.99 14.29
CA THR A 651 4.79 -26.09 13.91
C THR A 651 3.51 -26.89 13.67
N SER A 652 2.37 -26.24 13.72
CA SER A 652 1.07 -26.79 13.25
C SER A 652 0.76 -26.40 11.79
N LEU A 653 1.53 -25.45 11.21
CA LEU A 653 1.35 -25.00 9.84
C LEU A 653 2.18 -25.85 8.86
N GLN A 654 1.78 -25.87 7.59
CA GLN A 654 2.52 -26.52 6.51
C GLN A 654 3.65 -25.63 5.93
N THR A 655 4.19 -24.76 6.75
CA THR A 655 5.31 -23.89 6.41
C THR A 655 6.14 -23.58 7.65
N TYR A 656 7.43 -23.35 7.43
CA TYR A 656 8.37 -22.94 8.46
C TYR A 656 9.46 -22.08 7.82
N ILE A 657 9.97 -21.10 8.53
CA ILE A 657 11.12 -20.29 8.11
C ILE A 657 12.26 -20.58 9.09
N ASP A 658 13.36 -21.11 8.56
CA ASP A 658 14.61 -21.22 9.30
C ASP A 658 15.48 -20.01 8.94
N ASP A 659 15.64 -19.12 9.87
CA ASP A 659 16.38 -17.86 9.75
C ASP A 659 17.75 -17.94 10.43
N THR A 660 18.51 -16.85 10.37
CA THR A 660 19.87 -16.75 10.93
C THR A 660 20.83 -17.82 10.38
N LEU A 661 20.66 -18.16 9.12
CA LEU A 661 21.52 -19.10 8.41
C LEU A 661 22.69 -18.37 7.74
N VAL A 662 23.78 -19.10 7.53
CA VAL A 662 24.95 -18.57 6.80
C VAL A 662 24.72 -18.71 5.30
N ASN A 663 24.75 -17.61 4.56
CA ASN A 663 24.63 -17.59 3.11
C ASN A 663 25.71 -18.48 2.45
N GLY A 664 25.33 -19.17 1.37
CA GLY A 664 26.21 -20.09 0.65
C GLY A 664 26.46 -21.47 1.31
N ALA A 665 26.12 -21.64 2.58
CA ALA A 665 26.27 -22.91 3.30
C ALA A 665 25.09 -23.86 3.02
N THR A 666 25.35 -25.15 2.88
CA THR A 666 24.31 -26.17 2.58
C THR A 666 23.62 -26.64 3.87
N TYR A 667 22.32 -26.44 3.95
CA TYR A 667 21.46 -27.00 5.00
C TYR A 667 20.50 -28.01 4.41
N CYS A 668 20.32 -29.15 5.08
CA CYS A 668 19.36 -30.17 4.67
C CYS A 668 18.26 -30.31 5.70
N TYR A 669 17.05 -30.56 5.23
CA TYR A 669 15.86 -30.68 6.06
C TYR A 669 15.06 -31.93 5.74
N LYS A 670 14.29 -32.39 6.72
CA LYS A 670 13.17 -33.30 6.57
C LYS A 670 12.07 -32.92 7.55
N VAL A 671 10.85 -33.19 7.19
CA VAL A 671 9.65 -32.89 8.01
C VAL A 671 9.06 -34.20 8.49
N GLU A 672 8.83 -34.29 9.78
CA GLU A 672 8.09 -35.38 10.44
C GLU A 672 6.67 -34.92 10.72
N ALA A 673 5.69 -35.43 9.99
CA ALA A 673 4.28 -35.17 10.20
C ALA A 673 3.69 -36.11 11.24
N LEU A 674 3.05 -35.56 12.27
CA LEU A 674 2.38 -36.29 13.36
C LEU A 674 0.87 -36.17 13.16
N GLY A 675 0.25 -37.26 12.74
CA GLY A 675 -1.17 -37.34 12.42
C GLY A 675 -1.97 -38.24 13.33
N GLN A 676 -3.29 -38.10 13.23
CA GLN A 676 -4.25 -39.01 13.90
C GLN A 676 -5.59 -39.02 13.18
N TYR A 677 -6.26 -40.15 13.25
CA TYR A 677 -7.69 -40.24 12.95
C TYR A 677 -8.51 -39.82 14.18
N SER A 678 -9.75 -39.42 13.96
CA SER A 678 -10.71 -39.16 15.04
C SER A 678 -11.09 -40.40 15.80
N ASP A 679 -11.05 -41.61 15.16
CA ASP A 679 -11.28 -42.90 15.80
C ASP A 679 -10.12 -43.23 16.77
N PRO A 680 -10.36 -43.29 18.10
CA PRO A 680 -9.33 -43.56 19.09
C PRO A 680 -8.77 -45.02 19.02
N SER A 681 -9.44 -45.93 18.33
CA SER A 681 -8.96 -47.31 18.15
C SER A 681 -7.82 -47.42 17.12
N ILE A 682 -7.56 -46.37 16.31
CA ILE A 682 -6.47 -46.32 15.36
C ILE A 682 -5.21 -45.75 16.05
N LEU A 683 -4.07 -46.36 15.74
CA LEU A 683 -2.77 -45.98 16.27
C LEU A 683 -2.54 -44.45 16.17
N ARG A 684 -2.05 -43.85 17.23
CA ARG A 684 -1.63 -42.44 17.28
C ARG A 684 -0.40 -42.23 18.17
N PRO A 685 0.50 -41.31 17.78
CA PRO A 685 0.46 -40.51 16.54
C PRO A 685 0.81 -41.37 15.32
N LEU A 686 0.28 -41.03 14.14
CA LEU A 686 0.74 -41.55 12.85
C LEU A 686 1.98 -40.71 12.48
N ILE A 687 3.10 -41.37 12.20
CA ILE A 687 4.39 -40.68 11.94
C ILE A 687 4.76 -40.91 10.48
N ASN A 688 4.92 -39.83 9.72
CA ASN A 688 5.33 -39.87 8.32
C ASN A 688 6.39 -38.80 8.05
N PHE A 689 7.54 -39.22 7.51
CA PHE A 689 8.61 -38.32 7.13
C PHE A 689 8.53 -37.91 5.65
N SER A 690 8.94 -36.71 5.37
CA SER A 690 9.24 -36.25 4.01
C SER A 690 10.56 -36.83 3.51
N GLN A 691 10.85 -36.63 2.23
CA GLN A 691 12.21 -36.76 1.69
C GLN A 691 13.17 -35.75 2.36
N GLU A 692 14.45 -36.04 2.29
CA GLU A 692 15.51 -35.09 2.59
C GLU A 692 15.63 -34.09 1.42
N ALA A 693 15.62 -32.81 1.72
CA ALA A 693 15.83 -31.73 0.77
C ALA A 693 16.93 -30.80 1.28
N CYS A 694 17.80 -30.33 0.40
CA CYS A 694 18.93 -29.47 0.77
C CYS A 694 18.89 -28.17 -0.05
N ALA A 695 19.24 -27.05 0.59
CA ALA A 695 19.32 -25.73 -0.05
C ALA A 695 20.44 -24.91 0.59
N LYS A 696 20.84 -23.85 -0.10
CA LYS A 696 21.79 -22.84 0.37
C LYS A 696 21.07 -21.50 0.45
N PRO A 697 21.08 -20.80 1.58
CA PRO A 697 20.64 -19.41 1.62
C PRO A 697 21.45 -18.57 0.63
N ILE A 698 20.80 -17.58 0.06
CA ILE A 698 21.36 -16.72 -1.00
C ILE A 698 21.30 -15.30 -0.48
N ASP A 699 22.44 -14.66 -0.37
CA ASP A 699 22.49 -13.25 -0.03
C ASP A 699 21.75 -12.39 -1.07
N LYS A 700 20.89 -11.51 -0.58
CA LYS A 700 20.14 -10.54 -1.38
C LYS A 700 20.25 -9.14 -0.81
N THR A 701 21.04 -8.96 0.23
CA THR A 701 21.21 -7.67 0.89
C THR A 701 22.35 -6.91 0.23
N PRO A 702 22.08 -5.90 -0.59
CA PRO A 702 23.16 -5.12 -1.18
C PRO A 702 23.94 -4.38 -0.09
N PRO A 703 25.24 -4.14 -0.30
CA PRO A 703 26.04 -3.27 0.57
C PRO A 703 25.43 -1.86 0.66
N CYS A 704 25.79 -1.08 1.67
CA CYS A 704 25.44 0.33 1.68
C CYS A 704 26.24 1.10 0.60
N ALA A 705 25.65 2.16 0.11
CA ALA A 705 26.29 3.03 -0.86
C ALA A 705 27.59 3.62 -0.29
N PRO A 706 28.72 3.53 -1.03
CA PRO A 706 29.96 4.17 -0.61
C PRO A 706 29.78 5.70 -0.54
N LYS A 707 30.51 6.36 0.34
CA LYS A 707 30.58 7.84 0.37
C LYS A 707 31.71 8.29 -0.53
N LEU A 708 31.35 8.90 -1.66
CA LEU A 708 32.29 9.41 -2.64
C LEU A 708 32.81 10.79 -2.21
N GLU A 709 34.11 10.99 -2.37
CA GLU A 709 34.79 12.28 -2.30
C GLU A 709 35.59 12.48 -3.58
N ILE A 710 35.62 13.68 -4.09
CA ILE A 710 36.36 14.04 -5.31
C ILE A 710 37.40 15.11 -5.00
N VAL A 711 38.63 14.86 -5.37
CA VAL A 711 39.70 15.87 -5.38
C VAL A 711 40.08 16.14 -6.84
N SER A 712 39.94 17.38 -7.28
CA SER A 712 40.21 17.77 -8.64
C SER A 712 41.14 18.97 -8.67
N ASP A 713 42.00 19.02 -9.68
CA ASP A 713 42.83 20.18 -10.02
C ASP A 713 42.57 20.55 -11.49
N CYS A 714 41.97 21.69 -11.70
CA CYS A 714 41.62 22.12 -13.05
C CYS A 714 42.78 22.90 -13.76
N GLU A 715 43.83 23.25 -13.06
CA GLU A 715 45.02 23.83 -13.70
C GLU A 715 45.90 22.74 -14.33
N ILE A 716 46.03 21.63 -13.63
CA ILE A 716 46.65 20.40 -14.15
C ILE A 716 45.52 19.37 -14.21
N PRO A 717 44.90 19.12 -15.39
CA PRO A 717 43.69 18.33 -15.45
C PRO A 717 43.83 16.95 -14.80
N LYS A 718 43.61 16.91 -13.51
CA LYS A 718 43.67 15.72 -12.66
C LYS A 718 42.40 15.58 -11.86
N LEU A 719 41.96 14.34 -11.72
CA LEU A 719 40.83 13.97 -10.95
C LEU A 719 41.14 12.74 -10.09
N MET A 720 40.83 12.79 -8.83
CA MET A 720 40.94 11.66 -7.93
C MET A 720 39.58 11.39 -7.27
N LEU A 721 39.04 10.20 -7.45
CA LEU A 721 37.89 9.69 -6.73
C LEU A 721 38.39 8.92 -5.52
N ARG A 722 37.81 9.20 -4.37
CA ARG A 722 38.07 8.48 -3.11
C ARG A 722 36.73 8.11 -2.48
N TRP A 723 36.65 6.95 -1.86
CA TRP A 723 35.45 6.53 -1.14
C TRP A 723 35.80 5.67 0.06
N ASN A 724 34.85 5.50 0.97
CA ASN A 724 35.01 4.58 2.10
C ASN A 724 34.72 3.13 1.68
N ASN A 725 35.40 2.19 2.32
CA ASN A 725 35.11 0.76 2.14
C ASN A 725 33.89 0.36 3.01
N PRO A 726 32.74 -0.05 2.43
CA PRO A 726 31.59 -0.52 3.19
C PRO A 726 31.85 -1.70 4.11
N ASN A 727 32.85 -2.56 3.80
CA ASN A 727 33.27 -3.68 4.65
C ASN A 727 33.74 -3.25 6.05
N HIS A 728 34.02 -1.98 6.25
CA HIS A 728 34.40 -1.45 7.58
C HIS A 728 33.20 -0.92 8.39
N SER A 729 31.98 -0.97 7.87
CA SER A 729 30.84 -0.30 8.51
C SER A 729 29.50 -1.04 8.41
N CYS A 730 29.10 -1.46 7.22
CA CYS A 730 27.72 -1.93 6.97
C CYS A 730 27.65 -3.20 6.09
N ALA A 731 28.76 -3.68 5.61
CA ALA A 731 28.90 -4.91 4.85
C ALA A 731 30.18 -5.62 5.30
N ASP A 732 30.39 -6.86 4.88
CA ASP A 732 31.59 -7.65 5.20
C ASP A 732 32.13 -8.43 3.99
N ASP A 733 31.45 -8.33 2.86
CA ASP A 733 31.70 -9.16 1.69
C ASP A 733 31.74 -8.41 0.35
N VAL A 734 31.92 -7.09 0.36
CA VAL A 734 32.14 -6.30 -0.86
C VAL A 734 33.40 -6.78 -1.57
N VAL A 735 33.29 -7.03 -2.88
CA VAL A 735 34.40 -7.52 -3.73
C VAL A 735 34.77 -6.57 -4.84
N LYS A 736 33.88 -5.65 -5.26
CA LYS A 736 34.18 -4.69 -6.31
C LYS A 736 33.39 -3.38 -6.15
N TYR A 737 33.84 -2.35 -6.83
CA TYR A 737 33.13 -1.08 -6.99
C TYR A 737 32.87 -0.81 -8.47
N ASN A 738 31.71 -0.28 -8.80
CA ASN A 738 31.37 0.23 -10.12
C ASN A 738 31.39 1.77 -10.10
N ILE A 739 32.05 2.35 -11.08
CA ILE A 739 32.17 3.81 -11.23
C ILE A 739 31.25 4.27 -12.35
N TYR A 740 30.39 5.20 -12.03
CA TYR A 740 29.42 5.81 -12.94
C TYR A 740 29.80 7.23 -13.24
N ILE A 741 29.69 7.62 -14.50
CA ILE A 741 30.06 8.95 -15.00
C ILE A 741 28.91 9.50 -15.84
N SER A 742 28.68 10.82 -15.75
CA SER A 742 27.88 11.57 -16.71
C SER A 742 28.65 12.81 -17.14
N GLU A 743 28.51 13.19 -18.41
CA GLU A 743 29.25 14.34 -19.00
C GLU A 743 28.72 15.68 -18.48
N THR A 744 27.44 15.74 -18.14
CA THR A 744 26.80 16.96 -17.64
C THR A 744 25.99 16.68 -16.37
N GLU A 745 25.64 17.77 -15.67
CA GLU A 745 24.83 17.68 -14.43
C GLU A 745 23.46 17.06 -14.66
N ASP A 746 22.82 17.33 -15.79
CA ASP A 746 21.49 16.86 -16.14
C ASP A 746 21.48 15.49 -16.86
N SER A 747 22.65 14.96 -17.21
CA SER A 747 22.74 13.65 -17.91
C SER A 747 22.65 12.50 -16.92
N ASP A 748 22.13 11.37 -17.39
CA ASP A 748 22.13 10.12 -16.64
C ASP A 748 23.54 9.59 -16.43
N LEU A 749 23.76 8.99 -15.25
CA LEU A 749 25.00 8.34 -14.90
C LEU A 749 25.10 6.99 -15.61
N ILE A 750 26.14 6.78 -16.38
CA ILE A 750 26.44 5.52 -17.08
C ILE A 750 27.64 4.82 -16.46
N LEU A 751 27.62 3.50 -16.41
CA LEU A 751 28.74 2.70 -15.93
C LEU A 751 29.96 2.92 -16.83
N SER A 752 31.06 3.37 -16.24
CA SER A 752 32.31 3.66 -16.95
C SER A 752 33.38 2.63 -16.66
N ASP A 753 33.56 2.22 -15.41
CA ASP A 753 34.63 1.30 -15.00
C ASP A 753 34.23 0.49 -13.76
N SER A 754 35.01 -0.54 -13.46
CA SER A 754 34.83 -1.40 -12.29
C SER A 754 36.15 -1.77 -11.66
N ILE A 755 36.31 -1.52 -10.37
CA ILE A 755 37.47 -1.90 -9.57
C ILE A 755 37.18 -3.23 -8.87
N LYS A 756 37.94 -4.26 -9.16
CA LYS A 756 37.74 -5.65 -8.69
C LYS A 756 38.44 -5.97 -7.38
N ILE A 757 38.92 -5.01 -6.65
CA ILE A 757 39.64 -5.20 -5.38
C ILE A 757 38.98 -4.32 -4.34
N ALA A 758 38.33 -4.93 -3.35
CA ALA A 758 37.55 -4.21 -2.33
C ALA A 758 38.40 -3.28 -1.44
N SER A 759 39.70 -3.51 -1.33
CA SER A 759 40.62 -2.63 -0.61
C SER A 759 40.95 -1.34 -1.35
N ASP A 760 40.75 -1.32 -2.69
CA ASP A 760 41.12 -0.20 -3.52
C ASP A 760 39.97 0.81 -3.53
N THR A 761 40.12 1.85 -2.70
CA THR A 761 39.11 2.88 -2.49
C THR A 761 39.54 4.24 -3.04
N ILE A 762 40.48 4.25 -3.95
CA ILE A 762 40.98 5.43 -4.62
C ILE A 762 41.30 5.10 -6.09
N ILE A 763 40.87 5.97 -6.98
CA ILE A 763 41.30 5.95 -8.38
C ILE A 763 41.69 7.38 -8.81
N ALA A 764 42.79 7.49 -9.54
CA ALA A 764 43.24 8.77 -10.07
C ALA A 764 43.27 8.75 -11.61
N PHE A 765 42.82 9.81 -12.19
CA PHE A 765 42.86 10.07 -13.63
C PHE A 765 43.79 11.27 -13.90
N ASP A 766 44.82 11.05 -14.68
CA ASP A 766 45.79 12.05 -15.06
C ASP A 766 45.69 12.36 -16.56
N ASN A 767 46.11 13.53 -16.96
CA ASN A 767 46.14 13.97 -18.35
C ASN A 767 44.78 13.99 -19.06
N LEU A 768 43.73 14.33 -18.33
CA LEU A 768 42.40 14.44 -18.88
C LEU A 768 42.30 15.65 -19.84
N THR A 769 41.54 15.51 -20.90
CA THR A 769 41.18 16.64 -21.79
C THR A 769 40.13 17.57 -21.17
N SER A 770 39.35 17.06 -20.23
CA SER A 770 38.35 17.79 -19.45
C SER A 770 38.19 17.06 -18.12
N ILE A 771 37.99 17.80 -17.04
CA ILE A 771 37.59 17.24 -15.73
C ILE A 771 36.08 17.46 -15.47
N ALA A 772 35.37 18.22 -16.30
CA ALA A 772 33.96 18.44 -16.14
C ALA A 772 33.20 17.14 -16.32
N GLY A 773 32.38 16.83 -15.35
CA GLY A 773 31.55 15.64 -15.31
C GLY A 773 31.03 15.38 -13.92
N CYS A 774 30.07 14.45 -13.81
CA CYS A 774 29.52 14.02 -12.54
C CYS A 774 29.80 12.53 -12.33
N TYR A 775 30.05 12.18 -11.10
CA TYR A 775 30.52 10.84 -10.72
C TYR A 775 29.67 10.29 -9.59
N ALA A 776 29.43 9.00 -9.64
CA ALA A 776 28.89 8.22 -8.53
C ALA A 776 29.53 6.85 -8.49
N ILE A 777 29.44 6.18 -7.37
CA ILE A 777 30.03 4.85 -7.17
C ILE A 777 29.04 3.94 -6.46
N THR A 778 29.08 2.65 -6.79
CA THR A 778 28.38 1.59 -6.09
C THR A 778 29.37 0.55 -5.58
N ALA A 779 28.97 -0.21 -4.59
CA ALA A 779 29.67 -1.39 -4.09
C ALA A 779 28.91 -2.66 -4.49
N VAL A 780 29.62 -3.73 -4.80
CA VAL A 780 29.03 -5.02 -5.16
C VAL A 780 29.64 -6.10 -4.29
N ASP A 781 28.80 -6.93 -3.69
CA ASP A 781 29.18 -8.03 -2.81
C ASP A 781 29.59 -9.30 -3.56
N THR A 782 29.93 -10.35 -2.82
CA THR A 782 30.33 -11.67 -3.36
C THR A 782 29.19 -12.39 -4.07
N PHE A 783 27.94 -12.04 -3.81
CA PHE A 783 26.73 -12.63 -4.41
C PHE A 783 26.24 -11.85 -5.62
N GLY A 784 26.83 -10.67 -5.88
CA GLY A 784 26.50 -9.82 -7.01
C GLY A 784 25.42 -8.78 -6.71
N ASN A 785 25.01 -8.59 -5.45
CA ASN A 785 24.11 -7.53 -5.08
C ASN A 785 24.85 -6.19 -5.15
N GLU A 786 24.27 -5.23 -5.82
CA GLU A 786 24.82 -3.90 -6.02
C GLU A 786 24.11 -2.87 -5.14
N SER A 787 24.88 -2.04 -4.46
CA SER A 787 24.38 -0.97 -3.61
C SER A 787 23.63 0.10 -4.41
N LEU A 788 22.90 0.95 -3.74
CA LEU A 788 22.48 2.23 -4.32
C LEU A 788 23.72 3.04 -4.71
N GLN A 789 23.59 3.92 -5.69
CA GLN A 789 24.64 4.85 -6.06
C GLN A 789 24.94 5.81 -4.89
N SER A 790 26.21 6.20 -4.74
CA SER A 790 26.59 7.31 -3.88
C SER A 790 25.88 8.61 -4.31
N ALA A 791 25.96 9.65 -3.50
CA ALA A 791 25.58 10.97 -3.95
C ALA A 791 26.35 11.33 -5.25
N LYS A 792 25.63 11.84 -6.25
CA LYS A 792 26.22 12.35 -7.49
C LYS A 792 27.01 13.61 -7.17
N ILE A 793 28.31 13.59 -7.41
CA ILE A 793 29.20 14.73 -7.21
C ILE A 793 29.69 15.19 -8.55
N CYS A 794 29.51 16.48 -8.84
CA CYS A 794 29.93 17.08 -10.08
C CYS A 794 31.16 17.97 -9.86
N VAL A 795 32.10 17.93 -10.80
CA VAL A 795 33.23 18.81 -10.89
C VAL A 795 33.19 19.56 -12.19
N ASP A 796 33.75 20.80 -12.23
CA ASP A 796 33.72 21.61 -13.41
C ASP A 796 35.12 21.95 -13.85
N ASN A 797 35.28 22.30 -15.11
CA ASN A 797 36.51 22.87 -15.66
C ASN A 797 36.73 24.31 -15.18
N CYS A 798 37.97 24.77 -15.28
CA CYS A 798 38.35 26.20 -15.18
C CYS A 798 38.68 26.74 -16.58
N PRO A 799 37.69 27.08 -17.42
CA PRO A 799 37.97 27.54 -18.77
C PRO A 799 38.68 28.89 -18.76
N GLU A 800 39.76 28.97 -19.50
CA GLU A 800 40.47 30.18 -19.74
C GLU A 800 40.62 30.41 -21.24
N TYR A 801 40.28 31.60 -21.70
CA TYR A 801 40.50 32.02 -23.05
C TYR A 801 40.83 33.51 -23.05
N GLU A 802 42.05 33.85 -23.44
CA GLU A 802 42.58 35.20 -23.44
C GLU A 802 43.24 35.50 -24.76
N LEU A 803 42.88 36.60 -25.38
CA LEU A 803 43.39 37.04 -26.66
C LEU A 803 44.32 38.24 -26.46
N PRO A 804 45.44 38.32 -27.23
CA PRO A 804 46.33 39.48 -27.20
C PRO A 804 45.62 40.67 -27.80
N ASN A 805 46.26 41.88 -27.61
CA ASN A 805 45.74 43.09 -28.17
C ASN A 805 46.76 43.73 -29.22
N VAL A 806 47.83 43.01 -29.58
CA VAL A 806 48.84 43.46 -30.50
C VAL A 806 49.42 42.30 -31.32
N ILE A 807 49.70 42.56 -32.58
CA ILE A 807 50.52 41.70 -33.43
C ILE A 807 51.56 42.60 -34.18
N THR A 808 52.77 42.07 -34.38
CA THR A 808 53.86 42.70 -35.06
C THR A 808 54.28 41.80 -36.22
N LEU A 809 53.92 42.17 -37.41
CA LEU A 809 54.16 41.40 -38.63
C LEU A 809 55.59 41.65 -39.20
N ASN A 810 56.60 41.36 -38.38
CA ASN A 810 58.02 41.68 -38.74
C ASN A 810 58.86 40.38 -38.90
N GLY A 811 58.30 39.19 -38.63
CA GLY A 811 58.91 37.89 -38.85
C GLY A 811 60.01 37.52 -37.86
N ASP A 812 60.00 38.12 -36.64
CA ASP A 812 61.04 37.89 -35.62
C ASP A 812 60.65 36.71 -34.67
N GLY A 813 59.52 36.12 -34.90
CA GLY A 813 58.99 35.00 -34.10
C GLY A 813 58.23 35.45 -32.86
N VAL A 814 58.14 36.77 -32.59
CA VAL A 814 57.40 37.27 -31.41
C VAL A 814 56.18 38.08 -31.87
N ASN A 815 54.99 37.68 -31.45
CA ASN A 815 53.71 38.32 -31.81
C ASN A 815 53.44 38.42 -33.34
N ASP A 816 54.06 37.57 -34.14
CA ASP A 816 53.83 37.50 -35.59
C ASP A 816 52.43 37.00 -35.94
N PHE A 817 51.78 36.37 -34.96
CA PHE A 817 50.44 35.80 -35.12
C PHE A 817 49.53 36.26 -33.99
N PHE A 818 48.32 36.60 -34.35
CA PHE A 818 47.24 36.71 -33.38
C PHE A 818 46.82 35.30 -32.94
N LYS A 819 47.24 34.88 -31.75
CA LYS A 819 47.01 33.60 -31.19
C LYS A 819 46.59 33.74 -29.71
N PRO A 820 45.77 32.89 -29.16
CA PRO A 820 45.35 33.00 -27.78
C PRO A 820 46.56 32.86 -26.83
N ILE A 821 46.60 33.72 -25.81
CA ILE A 821 47.57 33.66 -24.70
C ILE A 821 47.23 32.51 -23.80
N LYS A 822 45.92 32.31 -23.56
CA LYS A 822 45.37 31.17 -22.83
C LYS A 822 44.29 30.50 -23.66
N ASN A 823 44.29 29.18 -23.66
CA ASN A 823 43.28 28.35 -24.32
C ASN A 823 43.14 27.03 -23.57
N LYS A 824 42.22 26.99 -22.59
CA LYS A 824 41.93 25.79 -21.81
C LYS A 824 40.43 25.54 -21.77
N PHE A 825 40.02 24.31 -21.98
CA PHE A 825 38.67 23.84 -21.90
C PHE A 825 37.65 24.60 -22.77
N ILE A 826 38.10 24.97 -23.97
CA ILE A 826 37.29 25.64 -24.98
C ILE A 826 36.93 24.62 -26.05
N LYS A 827 35.64 24.49 -26.38
CA LYS A 827 35.15 23.61 -27.42
C LYS A 827 35.44 24.19 -28.80
N ASP A 828 34.93 25.33 -29.04
CA ASP A 828 35.11 26.12 -30.29
C ASP A 828 34.86 27.59 -29.98
N ILE A 829 35.13 28.43 -30.98
CA ILE A 829 34.89 29.88 -30.93
C ILE A 829 34.20 30.36 -32.21
N ASP A 830 33.63 31.55 -32.19
CA ASP A 830 33.27 32.30 -33.39
C ASP A 830 33.95 33.68 -33.30
N LEU A 831 35.14 33.76 -33.84
CA LEU A 831 35.91 35.00 -33.87
C LEU A 831 35.72 35.72 -35.20
N LYS A 832 35.42 37.01 -35.13
CA LYS A 832 35.38 37.93 -36.27
C LYS A 832 36.21 39.15 -35.97
N VAL A 833 37.14 39.50 -36.89
CA VAL A 833 37.98 40.64 -36.80
C VAL A 833 37.60 41.63 -37.91
N TYR A 834 37.43 42.89 -37.53
CA TYR A 834 36.96 43.97 -38.38
C TYR A 834 38.00 45.10 -38.43
N ASN A 835 38.13 45.75 -39.58
CA ASN A 835 38.86 46.97 -39.66
C ASN A 835 38.05 48.16 -39.04
N ARG A 836 38.68 49.33 -38.98
CA ARG A 836 38.09 50.58 -38.41
C ARG A 836 36.79 51.05 -39.10
N TRP A 837 36.54 50.57 -40.31
CA TRP A 837 35.32 50.87 -41.07
C TRP A 837 34.24 49.77 -40.97
N GLY A 838 34.44 48.75 -40.11
CA GLY A 838 33.50 47.67 -39.90
C GLY A 838 33.54 46.53 -40.94
N ALA A 839 34.48 46.53 -41.88
CA ALA A 839 34.67 45.48 -42.85
C ALA A 839 35.35 44.26 -42.18
N LEU A 840 34.82 43.04 -42.37
CA LEU A 840 35.37 41.78 -41.88
C LEU A 840 36.73 41.53 -42.62
N VAL A 841 37.80 41.26 -41.86
CA VAL A 841 39.12 40.96 -42.36
C VAL A 841 39.58 39.54 -42.08
N PHE A 842 39.10 38.94 -40.98
CA PHE A 842 39.42 37.57 -40.60
C PHE A 842 38.27 36.98 -39.79
N GLU A 843 38.02 35.68 -39.95
CA GLU A 843 37.13 34.91 -39.11
C GLU A 843 37.64 33.49 -38.93
N THR A 844 37.33 32.89 -37.78
CA THR A 844 37.65 31.49 -37.51
C THR A 844 36.76 30.93 -36.39
N THR A 845 36.52 29.65 -36.48
CA THR A 845 35.84 28.87 -35.40
C THR A 845 36.82 28.03 -34.59
N GLU A 846 38.07 27.97 -35.00
CA GLU A 846 39.12 27.20 -34.34
C GLU A 846 39.65 27.91 -33.08
N PRO A 847 39.60 27.26 -31.87
CA PRO A 847 40.11 27.86 -30.65
C PRO A 847 41.61 28.15 -30.67
N LYS A 848 42.38 27.45 -31.51
CA LYS A 848 43.81 27.66 -31.70
C LYS A 848 44.03 28.66 -32.85
N ILE A 849 43.64 29.90 -32.64
CA ILE A 849 43.80 30.96 -33.64
C ILE A 849 45.28 31.10 -34.06
N MET A 850 45.51 31.22 -35.32
CA MET A 850 46.84 31.53 -35.90
C MET A 850 46.65 32.52 -37.06
N TRP A 851 46.26 33.76 -36.77
CA TRP A 851 46.05 34.77 -37.77
C TRP A 851 47.34 35.55 -37.97
N ASP A 852 47.85 35.54 -39.19
CA ASP A 852 49.10 36.22 -39.64
C ASP A 852 48.86 37.65 -40.10
N GLY A 853 47.73 38.25 -39.79
CA GLY A 853 47.36 39.55 -40.20
C GLY A 853 47.02 39.71 -41.72
N SER A 854 46.78 38.58 -42.43
CA SER A 854 46.27 38.61 -43.78
C SER A 854 44.78 38.77 -43.86
N ILE A 855 44.25 39.52 -44.79
CA ILE A 855 42.82 39.64 -45.11
C ILE A 855 42.39 38.40 -45.85
N ALA A 856 41.40 37.73 -45.30
CA ALA A 856 40.94 36.40 -45.75
C ALA A 856 40.56 36.36 -47.24
N GLN A 857 39.95 37.44 -47.76
CA GLN A 857 39.46 37.53 -49.13
C GLN A 857 40.58 37.86 -50.15
N THR A 858 41.60 38.66 -49.79
CA THR A 858 42.59 39.13 -50.70
C THR A 858 43.96 38.52 -50.52
N LYS A 859 44.18 37.83 -49.38
CA LYS A 859 45.51 37.33 -48.95
C LYS A 859 46.56 38.39 -48.76
N GLN A 860 46.24 39.69 -48.81
CA GLN A 860 47.15 40.79 -48.55
C GLN A 860 47.18 41.05 -47.03
N LEU A 861 48.38 41.51 -46.55
CA LEU A 861 48.50 41.90 -45.15
C LEU A 861 47.62 43.11 -44.85
N CYS A 862 47.05 43.13 -43.68
CA CYS A 862 46.30 44.25 -43.13
C CYS A 862 47.21 45.47 -43.01
N SER A 863 46.72 46.68 -43.28
CA SER A 863 47.46 47.92 -43.01
C SER A 863 47.67 48.10 -41.50
N GLU A 864 48.75 48.79 -41.13
CA GLU A 864 48.97 49.18 -39.74
C GLU A 864 47.78 49.98 -39.19
N GLY A 865 47.42 49.64 -37.89
CA GLY A 865 46.39 50.36 -37.23
C GLY A 865 45.57 49.42 -36.30
N THR A 866 44.44 49.96 -35.88
CA THR A 866 43.55 49.26 -34.93
C THR A 866 42.46 48.48 -35.65
N TYR A 867 42.33 47.21 -35.31
CA TYR A 867 41.30 46.31 -35.73
C TYR A 867 40.45 45.92 -34.50
N PHE A 868 39.20 45.62 -34.68
CA PHE A 868 38.32 45.27 -33.61
C PHE A 868 37.86 43.84 -33.79
N TYR A 869 37.72 43.09 -32.67
CA TYR A 869 37.22 41.74 -32.73
C TYR A 869 36.01 41.53 -31.80
N VAL A 870 35.16 40.62 -32.20
CA VAL A 870 34.14 39.94 -31.38
C VAL A 870 34.41 38.46 -31.46
N CYS A 871 34.54 37.83 -30.32
CA CYS A 871 34.76 36.38 -30.22
C CYS A 871 33.72 35.80 -29.26
N GLN A 872 32.84 34.96 -29.77
CA GLN A 872 32.03 34.07 -28.93
C GLN A 872 32.92 32.87 -28.59
N VAL A 873 33.04 32.59 -27.32
CA VAL A 873 33.84 31.48 -26.78
C VAL A 873 32.89 30.47 -26.16
N ASN A 874 32.89 29.25 -26.67
CA ASN A 874 32.08 28.13 -26.17
C ASN A 874 32.91 27.31 -25.19
N GLU A 875 32.68 27.57 -23.91
CA GLU A 875 33.36 26.91 -22.78
C GLU A 875 32.77 25.56 -22.46
N ILE A 876 33.62 24.54 -22.23
CA ILE A 876 33.19 23.19 -21.76
C ILE A 876 33.01 23.28 -20.27
N ARG A 877 31.75 23.15 -19.81
CA ARG A 877 31.33 23.18 -18.42
C ARG A 877 30.53 21.91 -18.06
N VAL A 878 30.41 21.61 -16.80
CA VAL A 878 29.57 20.51 -16.31
C VAL A 878 28.06 20.75 -16.56
N GLN A 879 27.64 22.01 -16.65
CA GLN A 879 26.28 22.39 -17.09
C GLN A 879 26.11 22.41 -18.62
N GLY A 880 27.03 21.79 -19.36
CA GLY A 880 27.07 21.84 -20.81
C GLY A 880 27.89 23.04 -21.34
N ILE A 881 27.73 23.30 -22.61
CA ILE A 881 28.49 24.38 -23.26
C ILE A 881 27.95 25.74 -22.83
N LYS A 882 28.81 26.60 -22.32
CA LYS A 882 28.49 27.97 -21.93
C LYS A 882 29.14 28.96 -22.85
N GLU A 883 28.36 29.90 -23.36
CA GLU A 883 28.82 30.96 -24.23
C GLU A 883 29.35 32.14 -23.42
N ARG A 884 30.53 32.65 -23.81
CA ARG A 884 31.11 33.90 -23.30
C ARG A 884 31.59 34.77 -24.46
N TYR A 885 31.31 36.04 -24.40
CA TYR A 885 31.67 36.97 -25.43
C TYR A 885 32.87 37.82 -25.01
N LEU A 886 33.94 37.80 -25.83
CA LEU A 886 35.08 38.66 -25.72
C LEU A 886 34.99 39.72 -26.82
N LYS A 887 35.29 40.97 -26.48
CA LYS A 887 35.34 42.09 -27.40
C LYS A 887 36.59 42.86 -27.09
N GLY A 888 37.34 43.24 -28.12
CA GLY A 888 38.57 43.97 -27.95
C GLY A 888 39.11 44.58 -29.26
N PHE A 889 40.32 45.05 -29.20
CA PHE A 889 41.03 45.56 -30.38
C PHE A 889 42.33 44.81 -30.52
N ILE A 890 42.86 44.88 -31.73
CA ILE A 890 44.19 44.36 -32.11
C ILE A 890 44.93 45.53 -32.77
N GLN A 891 46.08 45.87 -32.23
CA GLN A 891 46.99 46.84 -32.85
C GLN A 891 47.91 46.05 -33.78
N VAL A 892 47.83 46.33 -35.04
CA VAL A 892 48.73 45.75 -36.08
C VAL A 892 49.88 46.71 -36.42
N PHE A 893 51.09 46.20 -36.34
CA PHE A 893 52.32 46.91 -36.70
C PHE A 893 53.11 46.10 -37.73
N HIS A 894 53.84 46.76 -38.65
CA HIS A 894 54.62 46.11 -39.70
C HIS A 894 56.13 46.17 -39.44
N LYS A 895 56.66 46.97 -38.55
CA LYS A 895 58.09 47.05 -38.12
C LYS A 895 58.26 47.85 -36.85
#